data_dd544e70404d57253409bb63023574b9
#
_entry.id   dd544e70404d57253409bb63023574b9
#
_cell.length_a   1.000
_cell.length_b   1.000
_cell.length_c   1.000
_cell.angle_alpha   90.00
_cell.angle_beta   90.00
_cell.angle_gamma   90.00
#
_symmetry.space_group_name_H-M   'P 1'
#
loop_
_entity.id
_entity.type
_entity.pdbx_description
1 polymer ?
#
loop_
_entity_poly.entity_id
_entity_poly.type
_entity_poly.pdbx_seq_one_letter_code
_entity_poly.pdbx_strand_id
1 'polypeptide(L)'
;MQRTLHLRSLLAVGASAAALAAMAQPAFAQTAGATVIEELVVTAQKKEESIQDVPIAVSAFSQDTLQKQKIDGGPNLVLAIPNVNFSKGNFTGYNFQIRGVGSKLVAGSGDAGTGIHLNNAPLTANNLFETEFYDVERVEVLRGPQGTLYGRNATGGVVNLITNKPVDHFEANARIQLGNFGEQKLRGMVNLPIGDMLAVRVAGATLKRDGYGKNIVTGNDADDRDLYGLRATVAFTPSDDFKATLMYDRFHEDDSRSRIGKQYCTKDNGPATVGGVGYSTAAGGLVGQIQRGLFSVGCQETSLYSAGVLGTVNSQGTLGGLFGALTGLQTGDAYAGKMQTPDVRDMESTFDPIYQASTDIWELNLDWNVTDSLKLTSLTSYSKNDLFTRQDYNRYTPTAGFNTTPNPVNAFGAALAAAGLNYNTLYGALFPGGVVNDGQHGKQNRFTTSDISSSKSKQWTQELRLQSSFDGPINFNVGAIYVDFKADDGDYYVMFNTGTAYYQVNNLLGVGNPNCTSGAGCVPVDQGATPNRSGRNYYDSYAPYHLKSKALFGEVYYQMTDTFKWTLGLRYTDDDKKVETHPVALGVALKAGEAAGPLPVVNQGVQFKETTGRFGFDWKPELSFTDDTLVYGFYSRGYKAGGVNPPCTNGGGVVCGPATFEPEFVNSIEFGMKNTLLDGSLVLNGSIFHYDYKGYQVSKIVNRASTNENIDAKIKGVELESIWSPIRPLRFNAAIGWLDTEIANGSSIDTFNRTQGDPNLIVVKSSAASNCVVSKATAATALTISNATNNPFALLGLCSGAFGAASDGVAVNLKGKELPNAPHWTTSFGAQYTFDFGNGWDAVLRGDYYRQSKTFSRIYNSNADRIDGWQNVNLTLTVANQDKGWILEGFVKNATDEEAITDTYLTDDSSGLYRNAFFSEPRTYGMAVTKRW
;
A
#
# COMPACT_ATOMS: atom_id res chain seq x y z
N MET A 1 -4.12 -19.73 -30.70
CA MET A 1 -5.50 -19.60 -30.23
C MET A 1 -5.84 -18.18 -29.71
N GLN A 2 -4.86 -17.32 -29.47
CA GLN A 2 -5.07 -15.95 -28.93
C GLN A 2 -5.42 -14.85 -29.95
N ARG A 3 -5.25 -15.07 -31.25
CA ARG A 3 -5.58 -14.05 -32.29
C ARG A 3 -7.05 -13.97 -32.70
N THR A 4 -7.86 -14.95 -32.36
CA THR A 4 -9.30 -14.98 -32.71
C THR A 4 -10.21 -14.38 -31.66
N LEU A 5 -9.73 -14.11 -30.45
CA LEU A 5 -10.51 -13.48 -29.38
C LEU A 5 -10.57 -11.94 -29.51
N HIS A 6 -9.50 -11.31 -30.01
CA HIS A 6 -9.48 -9.85 -30.20
C HIS A 6 -10.42 -9.32 -31.31
N LEU A 7 -10.74 -10.15 -32.30
CA LEU A 7 -11.64 -9.74 -33.38
C LEU A 7 -13.13 -9.80 -32.93
N ARG A 8 -13.45 -10.67 -31.96
CA ARG A 8 -14.83 -10.78 -31.43
C ARG A 8 -15.19 -9.67 -30.46
N SER A 9 -14.20 -9.15 -29.69
CA SER A 9 -14.42 -8.02 -28.78
C SER A 9 -14.57 -6.69 -29.53
N LEU A 10 -13.86 -6.48 -30.64
CA LEU A 10 -14.02 -5.30 -31.51
C LEU A 10 -15.38 -5.29 -32.25
N LEU A 11 -15.90 -6.47 -32.63
CA LEU A 11 -17.22 -6.58 -33.26
C LEU A 11 -18.37 -6.35 -32.28
N ALA A 12 -18.20 -6.72 -30.98
CA ALA A 12 -19.21 -6.47 -29.96
C ALA A 12 -19.33 -4.99 -29.58
N VAL A 13 -18.21 -4.26 -29.54
CA VAL A 13 -18.22 -2.80 -29.32
C VAL A 13 -18.77 -2.04 -30.54
N GLY A 14 -18.47 -2.50 -31.76
CA GLY A 14 -19.03 -1.94 -32.98
C GLY A 14 -20.54 -2.16 -33.13
N ALA A 15 -21.04 -3.31 -32.71
CA ALA A 15 -22.48 -3.62 -32.73
C ALA A 15 -23.29 -2.83 -31.70
N SER A 16 -22.71 -2.52 -30.54
CA SER A 16 -23.33 -1.68 -29.50
C SER A 16 -23.40 -0.20 -29.93
N ALA A 17 -22.38 0.29 -30.63
CA ALA A 17 -22.40 1.65 -31.20
C ALA A 17 -23.39 1.82 -32.37
N ALA A 18 -23.57 0.76 -33.18
CA ALA A 18 -24.52 0.77 -34.28
C ALA A 18 -25.98 0.64 -33.80
N ALA A 19 -26.23 -0.08 -32.70
CA ALA A 19 -27.54 -0.17 -32.07
C ALA A 19 -27.99 1.17 -31.43
N LEU A 20 -27.07 1.95 -30.88
CA LEU A 20 -27.31 3.31 -30.36
C LEU A 20 -27.61 4.32 -31.47
N ALA A 21 -27.00 4.16 -32.65
CA ALA A 21 -27.23 5.04 -33.80
C ALA A 21 -28.59 4.78 -34.49
N ALA A 22 -29.18 3.58 -34.36
CA ALA A 22 -30.44 3.22 -35.02
C ALA A 22 -31.69 3.70 -34.24
N MET A 23 -31.57 4.23 -33.03
CA MET A 23 -32.68 4.76 -32.22
C MET A 23 -32.83 6.30 -32.30
N ALA A 24 -32.07 6.98 -33.12
CA ALA A 24 -32.20 8.42 -33.32
C ALA A 24 -33.32 8.75 -34.31
N GLN A 25 -34.58 8.78 -33.83
CA GLN A 25 -35.63 9.52 -34.53
C GLN A 25 -35.47 11.02 -34.19
N PRO A 26 -35.64 11.95 -35.14
CA PRO A 26 -35.53 13.36 -34.85
C PRO A 26 -36.69 13.82 -33.95
N ALA A 27 -36.42 14.05 -32.70
CA ALA A 27 -37.35 14.80 -31.84
C ALA A 27 -37.21 16.29 -32.17
N PHE A 28 -38.31 16.93 -32.45
CA PHE A 28 -38.41 18.35 -32.75
C PHE A 28 -37.78 19.19 -31.61
N ALA A 29 -36.94 20.11 -32.00
CA ALA A 29 -36.24 21.02 -31.08
C ALA A 29 -37.22 21.91 -30.32
N GLN A 30 -37.45 21.63 -29.06
CA GLN A 30 -37.79 22.65 -28.10
C GLN A 30 -36.52 23.43 -27.79
N THR A 31 -36.60 24.74 -27.76
CA THR A 31 -35.52 25.67 -27.41
C THR A 31 -34.75 25.18 -26.18
N ALA A 32 -33.54 24.72 -26.40
CA ALA A 32 -32.67 24.22 -25.37
C ALA A 32 -32.25 25.39 -24.46
N GLY A 33 -32.81 25.44 -23.25
CA GLY A 33 -32.17 26.17 -22.17
C GLY A 33 -30.81 25.51 -21.88
N ALA A 34 -29.77 26.33 -21.71
CA ALA A 34 -28.42 25.87 -21.45
C ALA A 34 -28.37 24.82 -20.34
N THR A 35 -27.62 23.74 -20.57
CA THR A 35 -27.35 22.69 -19.57
C THR A 35 -26.16 23.12 -18.74
N VAL A 36 -26.38 23.96 -17.75
CA VAL A 36 -25.31 24.42 -16.84
C VAL A 36 -24.86 23.24 -15.99
N ILE A 37 -23.55 22.95 -16.00
CA ILE A 37 -22.92 21.98 -15.11
C ILE A 37 -22.93 22.59 -13.71
N GLU A 38 -23.48 21.86 -12.73
CA GLU A 38 -23.51 22.29 -11.34
C GLU A 38 -22.08 22.49 -10.82
N GLU A 39 -21.83 23.66 -10.25
CA GLU A 39 -20.53 24.04 -9.74
C GLU A 39 -20.27 23.37 -8.36
N LEU A 40 -19.13 22.70 -8.25
CA LEU A 40 -18.74 22.01 -7.01
C LEU A 40 -17.85 22.92 -6.16
N VAL A 41 -18.28 23.17 -4.91
CA VAL A 41 -17.48 23.89 -3.90
C VAL A 41 -16.49 22.92 -3.26
N VAL A 42 -15.24 23.35 -3.11
CA VAL A 42 -14.15 22.59 -2.49
C VAL A 42 -13.49 23.38 -1.37
N THR A 43 -12.73 22.69 -0.52
CA THR A 43 -11.93 23.30 0.56
C THR A 43 -10.43 23.13 0.35
N ALA A 44 -10.02 22.98 -0.89
CA ALA A 44 -8.64 22.70 -1.32
C ALA A 44 -7.59 23.71 -0.80
N GLN A 45 -7.96 24.97 -0.61
CA GLN A 45 -7.12 26.01 0.04
C GLN A 45 -7.49 26.26 1.51
N LYS A 46 -8.14 25.27 2.15
CA LYS A 46 -8.72 25.39 3.51
C LYS A 46 -9.73 26.55 3.64
N LYS A 47 -10.37 26.90 2.53
CA LYS A 47 -11.40 27.91 2.34
C LYS A 47 -12.40 27.35 1.34
N GLU A 48 -13.67 27.61 1.56
CA GLU A 48 -14.72 27.20 0.61
C GLU A 48 -14.67 28.07 -0.64
N GLU A 49 -14.39 27.45 -1.79
CA GLU A 49 -14.27 28.12 -3.08
C GLU A 49 -14.81 27.19 -4.19
N SER A 50 -15.28 27.78 -5.29
CA SER A 50 -15.59 27.01 -6.48
C SER A 50 -14.38 26.25 -6.98
N ILE A 51 -14.56 24.98 -7.41
CA ILE A 51 -13.46 24.20 -7.99
C ILE A 51 -12.82 24.88 -9.20
N GLN A 52 -13.59 25.71 -9.95
CA GLN A 52 -13.08 26.46 -11.10
C GLN A 52 -12.22 27.66 -10.69
N ASP A 53 -12.40 28.19 -9.48
CA ASP A 53 -11.65 29.33 -8.94
C ASP A 53 -10.36 28.93 -8.20
N VAL A 54 -10.17 27.66 -7.93
CA VAL A 54 -9.00 27.17 -7.17
C VAL A 54 -7.79 27.01 -8.10
N PRO A 55 -6.67 27.76 -7.91
CA PRO A 55 -5.50 27.75 -8.79
C PRO A 55 -4.55 26.56 -8.51
N ILE A 56 -5.07 25.35 -8.49
CA ILE A 56 -4.32 24.09 -8.40
C ILE A 56 -5.06 22.98 -9.15
N ALA A 57 -4.34 21.93 -9.55
CA ALA A 57 -4.97 20.74 -10.10
C ALA A 57 -5.71 19.99 -8.98
N VAL A 58 -7.03 19.94 -9.05
CA VAL A 58 -7.90 19.27 -8.08
C VAL A 58 -9.01 18.51 -8.78
N SER A 59 -9.23 17.26 -8.38
CA SER A 59 -10.42 16.48 -8.73
C SER A 59 -11.29 16.35 -7.49
N ALA A 60 -12.59 16.60 -7.63
CA ALA A 60 -13.52 16.48 -6.53
C ALA A 60 -14.78 15.70 -6.97
N PHE A 61 -15.26 14.86 -6.06
CA PHE A 61 -16.38 13.95 -6.29
C PHE A 61 -17.43 14.16 -5.20
N SER A 62 -18.61 14.64 -5.56
CA SER A 62 -19.77 14.71 -4.67
C SER A 62 -20.26 13.30 -4.32
N GLN A 63 -21.05 13.16 -3.25
CA GLN A 63 -21.66 11.90 -2.84
C GLN A 63 -22.45 11.24 -4.00
N ASP A 64 -23.18 12.01 -4.78
CA ASP A 64 -23.93 11.54 -5.94
C ASP A 64 -23.01 11.00 -7.04
N THR A 65 -21.91 11.71 -7.33
CA THR A 65 -20.90 11.27 -8.30
C THR A 65 -20.21 9.97 -7.84
N LEU A 66 -19.82 9.88 -6.55
CA LEU A 66 -19.24 8.65 -5.98
C LEU A 66 -20.18 7.45 -6.12
N GLN A 67 -21.47 7.64 -5.85
CA GLN A 67 -22.47 6.58 -5.98
C GLN A 67 -22.67 6.14 -7.45
N LYS A 68 -22.80 7.09 -8.38
CA LYS A 68 -23.00 6.82 -9.82
C LYS A 68 -21.78 6.13 -10.45
N GLN A 69 -20.57 6.50 -10.05
CA GLN A 69 -19.32 5.90 -10.55
C GLN A 69 -18.88 4.65 -9.76
N LYS A 70 -19.65 4.25 -8.72
CA LYS A 70 -19.31 3.12 -7.85
C LYS A 70 -17.93 3.24 -7.20
N ILE A 71 -17.59 4.44 -6.78
CA ILE A 71 -16.40 4.74 -5.96
C ILE A 71 -16.81 4.56 -4.50
N ASP A 72 -16.62 3.34 -3.99
CA ASP A 72 -17.04 2.95 -2.64
C ASP A 72 -15.96 3.22 -1.58
N GLY A 73 -14.70 3.45 -1.99
CA GLY A 73 -13.57 3.69 -1.09
C GLY A 73 -12.37 4.26 -1.84
N GLY A 74 -11.31 4.56 -1.10
CA GLY A 74 -10.09 5.17 -1.62
C GLY A 74 -9.45 4.44 -2.81
N PRO A 75 -9.35 3.10 -2.82
CA PRO A 75 -8.80 2.36 -3.96
C PRO A 75 -9.51 2.60 -5.29
N ASN A 76 -10.82 2.84 -5.27
CA ASN A 76 -11.60 3.06 -6.49
C ASN A 76 -11.38 4.43 -7.14
N LEU A 77 -10.82 5.41 -6.41
CA LEU A 77 -10.48 6.75 -6.95
C LEU A 77 -9.52 6.69 -8.13
N VAL A 78 -8.67 5.66 -8.21
CA VAL A 78 -7.73 5.43 -9.33
C VAL A 78 -8.45 5.39 -10.68
N LEU A 79 -9.69 4.85 -10.71
CA LEU A 79 -10.45 4.69 -11.94
C LEU A 79 -10.99 6.02 -12.52
N ALA A 80 -10.91 7.12 -11.76
CA ALA A 80 -11.54 8.39 -12.11
C ALA A 80 -10.58 9.59 -12.20
N ILE A 81 -9.33 9.46 -11.69
CA ILE A 81 -8.39 10.58 -11.56
C ILE A 81 -7.14 10.32 -12.43
N PRO A 82 -6.67 11.33 -13.20
CA PRO A 82 -5.48 11.16 -14.02
C PRO A 82 -4.21 11.05 -13.16
N ASN A 83 -3.23 10.25 -13.63
CA ASN A 83 -1.92 10.05 -12.98
C ASN A 83 -1.98 9.64 -11.50
N VAL A 84 -3.02 8.90 -11.12
CA VAL A 84 -3.17 8.32 -9.78
C VAL A 84 -3.02 6.81 -9.88
N ASN A 85 -2.33 6.22 -8.91
CA ASN A 85 -2.19 4.78 -8.74
C ASN A 85 -2.40 4.40 -7.28
N PHE A 86 -2.91 3.19 -7.06
CA PHE A 86 -3.07 2.59 -5.75
C PHE A 86 -2.41 1.23 -5.73
N SER A 87 -1.58 0.98 -4.73
CA SER A 87 -0.93 -0.31 -4.58
C SER A 87 -1.02 -0.83 -3.15
N LYS A 88 -1.16 -2.15 -3.02
CA LYS A 88 -1.08 -2.87 -1.76
C LYS A 88 0.36 -3.31 -1.52
N GLY A 89 0.75 -3.40 -0.25
CA GLY A 89 1.99 -4.00 0.19
C GLY A 89 1.72 -5.23 1.06
N ASN A 90 2.75 -6.03 1.33
CA ASN A 90 2.66 -7.13 2.30
C ASN A 90 2.44 -6.65 3.74
N PHE A 91 2.68 -5.38 3.98
CA PHE A 91 2.60 -4.73 5.28
C PHE A 91 1.27 -3.96 5.36
N THR A 92 0.91 -3.52 6.53
CA THR A 92 -0.39 -2.89 6.83
C THR A 92 -0.59 -1.50 6.25
N GLY A 93 0.20 -1.08 5.29
CA GLY A 93 0.09 0.23 4.64
C GLY A 93 -0.34 0.11 3.18
N TYR A 94 -1.11 1.10 2.75
CA TYR A 94 -1.43 1.33 1.34
C TYR A 94 -0.55 2.43 0.80
N ASN A 95 -0.22 2.31 -0.47
CA ASN A 95 0.48 3.35 -1.19
C ASN A 95 -0.49 3.96 -2.21
N PHE A 96 -0.95 5.16 -1.94
CA PHE A 96 -1.69 5.98 -2.88
C PHE A 96 -0.72 6.95 -3.54
N GLN A 97 -0.51 6.80 -4.82
CA GLN A 97 0.45 7.59 -5.59
C GLN A 97 -0.26 8.60 -6.45
N ILE A 98 0.23 9.82 -6.43
CA ILE A 98 -0.21 10.90 -7.30
C ILE A 98 0.99 11.34 -8.14
N ARG A 99 0.88 11.32 -9.48
CA ARG A 99 1.95 11.72 -10.40
C ARG A 99 3.25 10.95 -10.19
N GLY A 100 3.16 9.65 -9.88
CA GLY A 100 4.33 8.80 -9.58
C GLY A 100 4.96 9.03 -8.21
N VAL A 101 4.41 9.94 -7.40
CA VAL A 101 4.87 10.23 -6.03
C VAL A 101 4.02 9.51 -5.02
N GLY A 102 4.62 8.63 -4.27
CA GLY A 102 4.01 7.83 -3.21
C GLY A 102 5.09 7.21 -2.34
N SER A 103 4.75 6.28 -1.47
CA SER A 103 5.72 5.64 -0.59
C SER A 103 5.38 4.17 -0.37
N LYS A 104 6.28 3.28 -0.76
CA LYS A 104 6.28 1.86 -0.40
C LYS A 104 7.19 1.59 0.80
N LEU A 105 7.31 2.54 1.72
CA LEU A 105 8.19 2.41 2.88
C LEU A 105 7.65 1.36 3.86
N VAL A 106 8.55 0.51 4.33
CA VAL A 106 8.27 -0.57 5.28
C VAL A 106 8.74 -0.19 6.70
N ALA A 107 9.68 0.77 6.80
CA ALA A 107 10.20 1.21 8.10
C ALA A 107 9.13 1.88 8.95
N GLY A 108 9.08 1.55 10.25
CA GLY A 108 8.12 2.13 11.20
C GLY A 108 8.18 3.66 11.34
N SER A 109 9.32 4.29 11.01
CA SER A 109 9.50 5.75 10.96
C SER A 109 9.24 6.36 9.58
N GLY A 110 8.86 5.55 8.58
CA GLY A 110 8.59 6.00 7.22
C GLY A 110 7.26 6.76 7.11
N ASP A 111 7.25 7.80 6.28
CA ASP A 111 6.09 8.62 6.01
C ASP A 111 5.47 8.33 4.64
N ALA A 112 4.19 8.59 4.47
CA ALA A 112 3.53 8.56 3.18
C ALA A 112 3.94 9.75 2.30
N GLY A 113 3.92 9.59 0.97
CA GLY A 113 4.14 10.70 0.02
C GLY A 113 2.86 11.47 -0.32
N THR A 114 1.69 10.89 -0.03
CA THR A 114 0.37 11.48 -0.19
C THR A 114 -0.31 11.62 1.15
N GLY A 115 -0.75 12.83 1.50
CA GLY A 115 -1.46 13.12 2.74
C GLY A 115 -2.90 12.62 2.68
N ILE A 116 -3.36 11.90 3.71
CA ILE A 116 -4.76 11.51 3.88
C ILE A 116 -5.34 12.37 4.99
N HIS A 117 -6.48 13.00 4.72
CA HIS A 117 -7.16 13.89 5.65
C HIS A 117 -8.64 13.51 5.78
N LEU A 118 -9.18 13.71 6.96
CA LEU A 118 -10.63 13.69 7.24
C LEU A 118 -11.02 15.10 7.74
N ASN A 119 -11.95 15.76 7.04
CA ASN A 119 -12.38 17.13 7.35
C ASN A 119 -11.20 18.12 7.58
N ASN A 120 -10.14 18.01 6.79
CA ASN A 120 -8.87 18.72 6.90
C ASN A 120 -7.94 18.31 8.06
N ALA A 121 -8.32 17.37 8.94
CA ALA A 121 -7.43 16.81 9.95
C ALA A 121 -6.51 15.76 9.31
N PRO A 122 -5.17 15.84 9.44
CA PRO A 122 -4.27 14.84 8.90
C PRO A 122 -4.38 13.51 9.65
N LEU A 123 -4.38 12.41 8.93
CA LEU A 123 -4.35 11.05 9.45
C LEU A 123 -3.00 10.40 9.10
N THR A 124 -2.18 10.09 10.11
CA THR A 124 -0.84 9.51 9.90
C THR A 124 -0.89 8.00 9.70
N ALA A 125 -1.89 7.30 10.25
CA ALA A 125 -2.05 5.87 10.06
C ALA A 125 -2.57 5.54 8.65
N ASN A 126 -1.77 4.88 7.83
CA ASN A 126 -2.05 4.65 6.41
C ASN A 126 -3.23 3.70 6.14
N ASN A 127 -3.56 2.79 7.07
CA ASN A 127 -4.65 1.83 6.93
C ASN A 127 -6.05 2.48 6.94
N LEU A 128 -6.17 3.74 7.37
CA LEU A 128 -7.45 4.46 7.42
C LEU A 128 -8.02 4.80 6.03
N PHE A 129 -7.27 4.59 4.97
CA PHE A 129 -7.71 4.89 3.60
C PHE A 129 -8.62 3.80 2.97
N GLU A 130 -8.67 2.58 3.52
CA GLU A 130 -9.51 1.49 3.01
C GLU A 130 -10.93 1.46 3.58
N THR A 131 -11.32 2.44 4.36
CA THR A 131 -12.69 2.50 4.88
C THR A 131 -13.69 2.75 3.77
N GLU A 132 -14.90 2.20 3.92
CA GLU A 132 -16.04 2.49 3.05
C GLU A 132 -16.44 3.98 3.15
N PHE A 133 -16.70 4.60 2.01
CA PHE A 133 -17.25 5.95 1.95
C PHE A 133 -18.76 5.93 2.23
N TYR A 134 -19.18 6.38 3.39
CA TYR A 134 -20.59 6.52 3.74
C TYR A 134 -20.85 7.90 4.34
N ASP A 135 -21.98 8.48 4.01
CA ASP A 135 -22.40 9.83 4.43
C ASP A 135 -21.27 10.87 4.24
N VAL A 136 -20.67 10.84 3.06
CA VAL A 136 -19.60 11.73 2.62
C VAL A 136 -20.20 12.84 1.79
N GLU A 137 -19.87 14.09 2.07
CA GLU A 137 -20.25 15.24 1.26
C GLU A 137 -19.51 15.20 -0.07
N ARG A 138 -18.18 15.05 0.01
CA ARG A 138 -17.29 14.95 -1.14
C ARG A 138 -15.92 14.39 -0.79
N VAL A 139 -15.21 13.95 -1.81
CA VAL A 139 -13.77 13.61 -1.75
C VAL A 139 -13.02 14.58 -2.64
N GLU A 140 -12.02 15.24 -2.10
CA GLU A 140 -11.13 16.16 -2.80
C GLU A 140 -9.76 15.50 -2.97
N VAL A 141 -9.21 15.49 -4.19
CA VAL A 141 -7.87 14.99 -4.47
C VAL A 141 -7.05 16.12 -5.10
N LEU A 142 -6.16 16.70 -4.29
CA LEU A 142 -5.26 17.77 -4.68
C LEU A 142 -3.99 17.14 -5.22
N ARG A 143 -3.65 17.44 -6.46
CA ARG A 143 -2.47 16.87 -7.12
C ARG A 143 -1.31 17.84 -7.11
N GLY A 144 -0.11 17.30 -6.89
CA GLY A 144 1.11 18.10 -6.73
C GLY A 144 1.39 18.52 -5.29
N PRO A 145 2.58 19.09 -5.02
CA PRO A 145 3.02 19.40 -3.66
C PRO A 145 2.12 20.40 -2.96
N GLN A 146 1.59 20.01 -1.79
CA GLN A 146 0.70 20.83 -0.94
C GLN A 146 1.39 21.20 0.39
N GLY A 147 2.71 21.38 0.38
CA GLY A 147 3.53 21.56 1.58
C GLY A 147 3.19 22.79 2.44
N THR A 148 2.58 23.84 1.89
CA THR A 148 2.27 25.08 2.64
C THR A 148 1.09 24.89 3.59
N LEU A 149 -0.09 24.59 3.08
CA LEU A 149 -1.33 24.53 3.88
C LEU A 149 -1.56 23.15 4.52
N TYR A 150 -1.23 22.05 3.82
CA TYR A 150 -1.42 20.69 4.30
C TYR A 150 -0.17 20.13 5.00
N GLY A 151 0.99 20.67 4.67
CA GLY A 151 2.22 20.44 5.42
C GLY A 151 3.01 19.23 5.00
N ARG A 152 3.53 18.51 6.00
CA ARG A 152 4.36 17.31 5.77
C ARG A 152 3.57 16.21 5.04
N ASN A 153 4.30 15.33 4.36
CA ASN A 153 3.72 14.14 3.71
C ASN A 153 2.74 14.44 2.56
N ALA A 154 2.78 15.63 2.01
CA ALA A 154 1.97 16.07 0.89
C ALA A 154 2.84 16.38 -0.35
N THR A 155 3.86 15.56 -0.61
CA THR A 155 4.79 15.72 -1.74
C THR A 155 4.15 15.32 -3.07
N GLY A 156 3.32 14.28 -3.09
CA GLY A 156 2.53 13.88 -4.26
C GLY A 156 1.20 14.63 -4.34
N GLY A 157 0.62 14.95 -3.20
CA GLY A 157 -0.69 15.57 -3.10
C GLY A 157 -1.43 15.22 -1.80
N VAL A 158 -2.73 15.47 -1.79
CA VAL A 158 -3.60 15.25 -0.65
C VAL A 158 -4.90 14.62 -1.10
N VAL A 159 -5.40 13.63 -0.35
CA VAL A 159 -6.78 13.16 -0.42
C VAL A 159 -7.49 13.62 0.84
N ASN A 160 -8.52 14.43 0.69
CA ASN A 160 -9.31 14.99 1.79
C ASN A 160 -10.75 14.50 1.70
N LEU A 161 -11.17 13.73 2.68
CA LEU A 161 -12.53 13.22 2.82
C LEU A 161 -13.34 14.20 3.65
N ILE A 162 -14.36 14.80 3.07
CA ILE A 162 -15.26 15.73 3.75
C ILE A 162 -16.57 15.02 4.05
N THR A 163 -16.95 14.95 5.31
CA THR A 163 -18.19 14.32 5.76
C THR A 163 -19.35 15.29 5.74
N ASN A 164 -20.57 14.78 5.52
CA ASN A 164 -21.78 15.58 5.65
C ASN A 164 -21.91 16.15 7.07
N LYS A 165 -22.25 17.42 7.17
CA LYS A 165 -22.51 18.11 8.42
C LYS A 165 -24.00 18.07 8.76
N PRO A 166 -24.38 18.17 10.06
CA PRO A 166 -25.79 18.37 10.44
C PRO A 166 -26.37 19.64 9.81
N VAL A 167 -27.64 19.55 9.38
CA VAL A 167 -28.41 20.64 8.77
C VAL A 167 -29.61 21.00 9.64
N ASP A 168 -30.26 22.14 9.37
CA ASP A 168 -31.36 22.74 10.13
C ASP A 168 -32.73 22.11 9.84
N HIS A 169 -32.79 21.10 8.98
CA HIS A 169 -34.05 20.40 8.63
C HIS A 169 -33.90 18.89 8.81
N PHE A 170 -35.03 18.21 8.88
CA PHE A 170 -35.04 16.75 8.95
C PHE A 170 -34.62 16.14 7.61
N GLU A 171 -33.63 15.25 7.68
CA GLU A 171 -33.25 14.38 6.57
C GLU A 171 -33.07 12.95 7.06
N ALA A 172 -33.48 11.98 6.25
CA ALA A 172 -33.14 10.59 6.49
C ALA A 172 -32.96 9.83 5.18
N ASN A 173 -32.06 8.85 5.19
CA ASN A 173 -31.98 7.89 4.09
C ASN A 173 -31.68 6.48 4.60
N ALA A 174 -32.14 5.50 3.84
CA ALA A 174 -31.78 4.10 4.05
C ALA A 174 -31.53 3.45 2.69
N ARG A 175 -30.42 2.71 2.58
CA ARG A 175 -30.00 2.00 1.37
C ARG A 175 -29.65 0.55 1.70
N ILE A 176 -30.20 -0.36 0.92
CA ILE A 176 -29.89 -1.80 0.94
C ILE A 176 -29.31 -2.16 -0.42
N GLN A 177 -28.16 -2.83 -0.43
CA GLN A 177 -27.50 -3.35 -1.62
C GLN A 177 -27.24 -4.85 -1.46
N LEU A 178 -27.54 -5.62 -2.50
CA LEU A 178 -27.29 -7.05 -2.59
C LEU A 178 -26.51 -7.33 -3.86
N GLY A 179 -25.51 -8.22 -3.78
CA GLY A 179 -24.67 -8.55 -4.93
C GLY A 179 -24.25 -10.02 -4.97
N ASN A 180 -23.46 -10.36 -5.98
CA ASN A 180 -22.80 -11.65 -6.03
C ASN A 180 -21.77 -11.78 -4.88
N PHE A 181 -21.23 -12.97 -4.68
CA PHE A 181 -20.41 -13.33 -3.49
C PHE A 181 -21.17 -13.09 -2.16
N GLY A 182 -22.50 -13.29 -2.15
CA GLY A 182 -23.30 -13.08 -0.95
C GLY A 182 -23.26 -11.65 -0.39
N GLU A 183 -22.90 -10.64 -1.20
CA GLU A 183 -22.76 -9.26 -0.74
C GLU A 183 -24.06 -8.71 -0.18
N GLN A 184 -23.99 -8.19 1.03
CA GLN A 184 -25.05 -7.46 1.74
C GLN A 184 -24.45 -6.16 2.28
N LYS A 185 -24.93 -5.02 1.79
CA LYS A 185 -24.49 -3.71 2.25
C LYS A 185 -25.69 -2.90 2.70
N LEU A 186 -25.63 -2.39 3.93
CA LEU A 186 -26.63 -1.49 4.48
C LEU A 186 -26.00 -0.13 4.74
N ARG A 187 -26.65 0.94 4.38
CA ARG A 187 -26.27 2.32 4.72
C ARG A 187 -27.50 3.08 5.18
N GLY A 188 -27.34 3.92 6.19
CA GLY A 188 -28.44 4.76 6.66
C GLY A 188 -27.92 6.02 7.33
N MET A 189 -28.75 7.04 7.30
CA MET A 189 -28.48 8.32 7.95
C MET A 189 -29.79 8.95 8.43
N VAL A 190 -29.72 9.63 9.56
CA VAL A 190 -30.78 10.50 10.08
C VAL A 190 -30.16 11.80 10.57
N ASN A 191 -30.72 12.92 10.14
CA ASN A 191 -30.43 14.26 10.60
C ASN A 191 -31.62 14.83 11.36
N LEU A 192 -31.41 15.29 12.58
CA LEU A 192 -32.43 15.80 13.48
C LEU A 192 -32.08 17.23 13.92
N PRO A 193 -32.79 18.26 13.49
CA PRO A 193 -32.68 19.60 14.09
C PRO A 193 -33.33 19.58 15.47
N ILE A 194 -32.69 20.25 16.44
CA ILE A 194 -33.16 20.37 17.83
C ILE A 194 -33.24 21.88 18.17
N GLY A 195 -34.38 22.47 17.88
CA GLY A 195 -34.52 23.94 17.89
C GLY A 195 -33.63 24.59 16.83
N ASP A 196 -33.37 25.91 17.01
CA ASP A 196 -32.69 26.70 15.97
C ASP A 196 -31.15 26.67 16.07
N MET A 197 -30.62 26.14 17.18
CA MET A 197 -29.17 26.21 17.46
C MET A 197 -28.44 24.86 17.41
N LEU A 198 -29.17 23.76 17.45
CA LEU A 198 -28.58 22.44 17.58
C LEU A 198 -29.09 21.48 16.49
N ALA A 199 -28.19 20.78 15.87
CA ALA A 199 -28.56 19.69 14.96
C ALA A 199 -27.67 18.46 15.20
N VAL A 200 -28.25 17.29 15.08
CA VAL A 200 -27.58 16.01 15.28
C VAL A 200 -27.74 15.16 14.04
N ARG A 201 -26.65 14.62 13.52
CA ARG A 201 -26.63 13.70 12.38
C ARG A 201 -25.95 12.38 12.79
N VAL A 202 -26.64 11.27 12.56
CA VAL A 202 -26.13 9.93 12.81
C VAL A 202 -26.17 9.15 11.50
N ALA A 203 -25.05 8.56 11.11
CA ALA A 203 -24.92 7.76 9.91
C ALA A 203 -24.23 6.44 10.23
N GLY A 204 -24.59 5.38 9.49
CA GLY A 204 -23.93 4.08 9.63
C GLY A 204 -23.90 3.30 8.33
N ALA A 205 -22.95 2.40 8.25
CA ALA A 205 -22.80 1.46 7.13
C ALA A 205 -22.37 0.08 7.64
N THR A 206 -22.83 -0.95 6.96
CA THR A 206 -22.33 -2.33 7.13
C THR A 206 -22.04 -2.94 5.78
N LEU A 207 -21.03 -3.78 5.71
CA LEU A 207 -20.73 -4.62 4.55
C LEU A 207 -20.42 -6.03 5.03
N LYS A 208 -21.16 -7.00 4.49
CA LYS A 208 -20.83 -8.42 4.60
C LYS A 208 -20.78 -9.00 3.19
N ARG A 209 -19.70 -9.76 2.90
CA ARG A 209 -19.47 -10.35 1.59
C ARG A 209 -18.60 -11.60 1.75
N ASP A 210 -18.94 -12.68 1.07
CA ASP A 210 -18.13 -13.90 1.00
C ASP A 210 -16.80 -13.63 0.25
N GLY A 211 -15.83 -14.52 0.42
CA GLY A 211 -14.51 -14.37 -0.21
C GLY A 211 -14.56 -14.42 -1.73
N TYR A 212 -13.59 -13.75 -2.36
CA TYR A 212 -13.39 -13.85 -3.81
C TYR A 212 -12.71 -15.14 -4.24
N GLY A 213 -11.91 -15.78 -3.37
CA GLY A 213 -11.20 -17.03 -3.58
C GLY A 213 -11.45 -18.01 -2.45
N LYS A 214 -10.79 -19.16 -2.52
CA LYS A 214 -10.91 -20.22 -1.51
C LYS A 214 -9.55 -20.63 -0.95
N ASN A 215 -9.55 -20.97 0.32
CA ASN A 215 -8.50 -21.79 0.88
C ASN A 215 -8.86 -23.25 0.60
N ILE A 216 -8.22 -23.83 -0.41
CA ILE A 216 -8.57 -25.18 -0.88
C ILE A 216 -8.20 -26.31 0.11
N VAL A 217 -7.47 -25.99 1.19
CA VAL A 217 -7.12 -26.95 2.25
C VAL A 217 -8.20 -26.98 3.34
N THR A 218 -8.66 -25.82 3.81
CA THR A 218 -9.71 -25.71 4.82
C THR A 218 -11.11 -25.79 4.22
N GLY A 219 -11.25 -25.45 2.92
CA GLY A 219 -12.53 -25.36 2.23
C GLY A 219 -13.29 -24.05 2.46
N ASN A 220 -12.74 -23.14 3.27
CA ASN A 220 -13.34 -21.86 3.58
C ASN A 220 -13.04 -20.81 2.50
N ASP A 221 -13.88 -19.78 2.42
CA ASP A 221 -13.64 -18.64 1.56
C ASP A 221 -12.46 -17.79 2.11
N ALA A 222 -11.74 -17.13 1.21
CA ALA A 222 -10.66 -16.21 1.50
C ALA A 222 -10.93 -14.86 0.84
N ASP A 223 -10.48 -13.77 1.46
CA ASP A 223 -10.74 -12.38 1.02
C ASP A 223 -12.22 -11.99 1.14
N ASP A 224 -12.91 -12.44 2.17
CA ASP A 224 -14.23 -11.97 2.56
C ASP A 224 -14.18 -10.56 3.20
N ARG A 225 -15.33 -10.00 3.50
CA ARG A 225 -15.46 -8.72 4.21
C ARG A 225 -16.59 -8.80 5.24
N ASP A 226 -16.30 -8.40 6.48
CA ASP A 226 -17.29 -8.19 7.54
C ASP A 226 -16.91 -6.93 8.32
N LEU A 227 -17.60 -5.82 8.02
CA LEU A 227 -17.26 -4.52 8.59
C LEU A 227 -18.49 -3.67 8.87
N TYR A 228 -18.31 -2.73 9.79
CA TYR A 228 -19.27 -1.65 10.00
C TYR A 228 -18.59 -0.31 10.31
N GLY A 229 -19.28 0.77 9.95
CA GLY A 229 -18.94 2.14 10.33
C GLY A 229 -20.13 2.82 11.00
N LEU A 230 -19.85 3.68 11.99
CA LEU A 230 -20.84 4.52 12.67
C LEU A 230 -20.26 5.92 12.86
N ARG A 231 -21.01 6.93 12.44
CA ARG A 231 -20.65 8.34 12.66
C ARG A 231 -21.78 9.10 13.33
N ALA A 232 -21.44 9.84 14.38
CA ALA A 232 -22.35 10.77 15.03
C ALA A 232 -21.74 12.16 15.01
N THR A 233 -22.48 13.14 14.53
CA THR A 233 -22.03 14.54 14.44
C THR A 233 -23.07 15.43 15.09
N VAL A 234 -22.60 16.37 15.92
CA VAL A 234 -23.41 17.40 16.58
C VAL A 234 -22.92 18.75 16.11
N ALA A 235 -23.79 19.56 15.57
CA ALA A 235 -23.52 20.96 15.24
C ALA A 235 -24.26 21.89 16.20
N PHE A 236 -23.54 22.83 16.77
CA PHE A 236 -24.08 23.90 17.65
C PHE A 236 -23.78 25.24 17.00
N THR A 237 -24.83 25.98 16.65
CA THR A 237 -24.79 27.27 15.95
C THR A 237 -25.62 28.29 16.74
N PRO A 238 -25.06 28.87 17.83
CA PRO A 238 -25.80 29.81 18.68
C PRO A 238 -25.98 31.18 18.03
N SER A 239 -25.20 31.51 17.00
CA SER A 239 -25.29 32.71 16.18
C SER A 239 -24.74 32.45 14.80
N ASP A 240 -24.97 33.34 13.84
CA ASP A 240 -24.41 33.29 12.49
C ASP A 240 -22.88 33.38 12.49
N ASP A 241 -22.29 33.94 13.52
CA ASP A 241 -20.85 34.16 13.66
C ASP A 241 -20.11 32.99 14.28
N PHE A 242 -20.79 32.04 14.94
CA PHE A 242 -20.14 30.96 15.66
C PHE A 242 -20.78 29.61 15.38
N LYS A 243 -19.94 28.67 14.98
CA LYS A 243 -20.33 27.26 14.76
C LYS A 243 -19.33 26.30 15.41
N ALA A 244 -19.84 25.39 16.24
CA ALA A 244 -19.08 24.29 16.78
C ALA A 244 -19.61 22.96 16.21
N THR A 245 -18.74 22.11 15.72
CA THR A 245 -19.08 20.78 15.20
C THR A 245 -18.25 19.71 15.92
N LEU A 246 -18.91 18.80 16.62
CA LEU A 246 -18.28 17.66 17.28
C LEU A 246 -18.68 16.40 16.54
N MET A 247 -17.69 15.65 16.06
CA MET A 247 -17.87 14.37 15.36
C MET A 247 -17.20 13.23 16.13
N TYR A 248 -17.86 12.10 16.16
CA TYR A 248 -17.31 10.80 16.51
C TYR A 248 -17.51 9.85 15.35
N ASP A 249 -16.43 9.20 14.91
CA ASP A 249 -16.44 8.18 13.86
C ASP A 249 -15.81 6.90 14.38
N ARG A 250 -16.48 5.77 14.17
CA ARG A 250 -15.98 4.44 14.51
C ARG A 250 -16.05 3.54 13.30
N PHE A 251 -14.95 2.83 13.05
CA PHE A 251 -14.83 1.77 12.07
C PHE A 251 -14.40 0.47 12.75
N HIS A 252 -14.95 -0.66 12.30
CA HIS A 252 -14.58 -1.99 12.77
C HIS A 252 -14.69 -2.99 11.62
N GLU A 253 -13.69 -3.87 11.51
CA GLU A 253 -13.61 -4.95 10.54
C GLU A 253 -13.03 -6.20 11.24
N ASP A 254 -13.66 -7.38 11.00
CA ASP A 254 -13.20 -8.68 11.53
C ASP A 254 -13.55 -9.76 10.50
N ASP A 255 -12.56 -10.15 9.67
CA ASP A 255 -12.76 -11.03 8.54
C ASP A 255 -11.52 -11.88 8.20
N SER A 256 -11.59 -12.65 7.12
CA SER A 256 -10.51 -13.49 6.60
C SER A 256 -9.79 -12.87 5.40
N ARG A 257 -9.76 -11.54 5.33
CA ARG A 257 -9.05 -10.82 4.28
C ARG A 257 -7.55 -11.04 4.34
N SER A 258 -6.94 -11.39 3.21
CA SER A 258 -5.51 -11.55 3.09
C SER A 258 -4.83 -10.24 2.67
N ARG A 259 -3.69 -9.93 3.30
CA ARG A 259 -2.84 -8.79 2.89
C ARG A 259 -1.97 -9.10 1.68
N ILE A 260 -1.64 -10.38 1.46
CA ILE A 260 -0.78 -10.80 0.35
C ILE A 260 -1.61 -11.40 -0.77
N GLY A 261 -1.12 -11.24 -2.01
CA GLY A 261 -1.72 -11.82 -3.20
C GLY A 261 -1.19 -13.22 -3.52
N LYS A 262 -1.32 -13.62 -4.78
CA LYS A 262 -0.75 -14.88 -5.31
C LYS A 262 0.77 -14.78 -5.37
N GLN A 263 1.46 -15.85 -4.98
CA GLN A 263 2.92 -15.87 -4.96
C GLN A 263 3.49 -16.40 -6.25
N TYR A 264 4.06 -15.51 -7.03
CA TYR A 264 4.69 -15.83 -8.30
C TYR A 264 6.15 -16.24 -8.12
N CYS A 265 6.50 -17.43 -8.57
CA CYS A 265 7.82 -18.01 -8.47
C CYS A 265 8.11 -19.00 -9.60
N THR A 266 9.07 -18.69 -10.44
CA THR A 266 9.70 -19.73 -11.27
C THR A 266 10.79 -20.37 -10.42
N LYS A 267 10.61 -21.65 -10.05
CA LYS A 267 11.49 -22.35 -9.11
C LYS A 267 12.95 -22.31 -9.56
N ASP A 268 13.85 -21.91 -8.65
CA ASP A 268 15.29 -22.04 -8.84
C ASP A 268 15.83 -23.33 -8.20
N ASN A 269 16.24 -24.26 -9.01
CA ASN A 269 16.83 -25.52 -8.53
C ASN A 269 18.32 -25.40 -8.17
N GLY A 270 18.91 -24.24 -8.31
CA GLY A 270 20.36 -24.02 -8.23
C GLY A 270 21.10 -24.55 -9.48
N PRO A 271 22.37 -24.13 -9.68
CA PRO A 271 23.16 -24.51 -10.86
C PRO A 271 23.46 -25.99 -10.87
N ALA A 272 23.69 -26.55 -12.05
CA ALA A 272 24.06 -27.99 -12.20
C ALA A 272 25.46 -28.29 -11.67
N THR A 273 26.39 -27.31 -11.81
CA THR A 273 27.77 -27.34 -11.30
C THR A 273 28.20 -25.94 -10.87
N VAL A 274 29.22 -25.83 -10.04
CA VAL A 274 29.81 -24.59 -9.65
C VAL A 274 31.27 -24.54 -10.08
N GLY A 275 31.61 -23.66 -11.03
CA GLY A 275 32.96 -23.60 -11.60
C GLY A 275 33.47 -24.91 -12.17
N GLY A 276 32.57 -25.74 -12.73
CA GLY A 276 32.86 -27.06 -13.24
C GLY A 276 32.89 -28.19 -12.19
N VAL A 277 32.75 -27.88 -10.90
CA VAL A 277 32.68 -28.85 -9.80
C VAL A 277 31.25 -29.37 -9.64
N GLY A 278 31.05 -30.67 -9.67
CA GLY A 278 29.76 -31.34 -9.37
C GLY A 278 29.52 -31.44 -7.86
N TYR A 279 28.28 -31.77 -7.51
CA TYR A 279 27.86 -31.97 -6.12
C TYR A 279 28.13 -33.36 -5.61
N SER A 280 28.23 -33.52 -4.29
CA SER A 280 28.51 -34.83 -3.65
C SER A 280 27.37 -35.84 -3.92
N THR A 281 27.73 -37.10 -4.12
CA THR A 281 26.82 -38.23 -4.16
C THR A 281 26.67 -38.94 -2.80
N ALA A 282 27.36 -38.48 -1.78
CA ALA A 282 27.33 -39.06 -0.44
C ALA A 282 25.93 -39.04 0.18
N ALA A 283 25.67 -39.99 1.08
CA ALA A 283 24.37 -40.19 1.73
C ALA A 283 23.20 -40.32 0.73
N GLY A 284 23.40 -41.06 -0.36
CA GLY A 284 22.40 -41.20 -1.41
C GLY A 284 22.08 -39.91 -2.19
N GLY A 285 23.05 -38.98 -2.25
CA GLY A 285 22.91 -37.70 -2.92
C GLY A 285 22.36 -36.56 -2.02
N LEU A 286 22.05 -36.84 -0.76
CA LEU A 286 21.49 -35.85 0.16
C LEU A 286 22.49 -34.69 0.43
N VAL A 287 23.78 -34.98 0.59
CA VAL A 287 24.81 -33.95 0.73
C VAL A 287 24.78 -33.00 -0.46
N GLY A 288 24.74 -33.57 -1.69
CA GLY A 288 24.69 -32.75 -2.92
C GLY A 288 23.40 -31.95 -3.08
N GLN A 289 22.25 -32.45 -2.59
CA GLN A 289 21.00 -31.69 -2.60
C GLN A 289 21.10 -30.45 -1.71
N ILE A 290 21.63 -30.60 -0.49
CA ILE A 290 21.82 -29.47 0.43
C ILE A 290 22.85 -28.48 -0.15
N GLN A 291 23.99 -28.97 -0.67
CA GLN A 291 24.99 -28.13 -1.33
C GLN A 291 24.37 -27.31 -2.47
N ARG A 292 23.57 -27.96 -3.34
CA ARG A 292 22.89 -27.29 -4.45
C ARG A 292 21.88 -26.25 -3.96
N GLY A 293 21.14 -26.56 -2.89
CA GLY A 293 20.18 -25.64 -2.26
C GLY A 293 20.84 -24.37 -1.72
N LEU A 294 22.09 -24.47 -1.23
CA LEU A 294 22.86 -23.29 -0.77
C LEU A 294 23.31 -22.36 -1.92
N PHE A 295 23.25 -22.82 -3.17
CA PHE A 295 23.45 -22.00 -4.38
C PHE A 295 22.13 -21.67 -5.09
N SER A 296 20.98 -21.98 -4.51
CA SER A 296 19.65 -21.57 -4.98
C SER A 296 19.21 -20.28 -4.30
N VAL A 297 18.62 -19.38 -5.05
CA VAL A 297 17.96 -18.17 -4.54
C VAL A 297 16.49 -18.38 -4.21
N GLY A 298 15.96 -19.60 -4.45
CA GLY A 298 14.55 -19.96 -4.24
C GLY A 298 13.70 -19.77 -5.49
N CYS A 299 13.59 -18.55 -6.01
CA CYS A 299 12.90 -18.22 -7.25
C CYS A 299 13.81 -17.47 -8.22
N GLN A 300 13.73 -17.77 -9.51
CA GLN A 300 14.47 -17.09 -10.57
C GLN A 300 13.84 -15.75 -10.94
N GLU A 301 14.69 -14.82 -11.39
CA GLU A 301 14.26 -13.57 -12.00
C GLU A 301 13.65 -13.83 -13.38
N THR A 302 12.33 -13.95 -13.46
CA THR A 302 11.57 -14.18 -14.69
C THR A 302 10.42 -13.18 -14.80
N SER A 303 9.87 -13.00 -16.02
CA SER A 303 8.67 -12.19 -16.20
C SER A 303 7.51 -12.71 -15.35
N LEU A 304 6.63 -11.79 -14.90
CA LEU A 304 5.37 -12.11 -14.22
C LEU A 304 4.40 -12.92 -15.08
N TYR A 305 4.62 -12.93 -16.38
CA TYR A 305 3.79 -13.61 -17.40
C TYR A 305 4.45 -14.86 -17.98
N SER A 306 5.53 -15.36 -17.35
CA SER A 306 6.20 -16.59 -17.79
C SER A 306 5.38 -17.83 -17.45
N ALA A 307 5.50 -18.89 -18.27
CA ALA A 307 4.74 -20.12 -18.09
C ALA A 307 5.00 -20.84 -16.75
N GLY A 308 6.19 -20.63 -16.13
CA GLY A 308 6.57 -21.27 -14.88
C GLY A 308 6.24 -20.46 -13.62
N VAL A 309 5.57 -19.31 -13.76
CA VAL A 309 5.38 -18.34 -12.65
C VAL A 309 4.51 -18.86 -11.51
N LEU A 310 3.64 -19.85 -11.76
CA LEU A 310 2.83 -20.52 -10.73
C LEU A 310 3.57 -21.69 -10.05
N GLY A 311 4.89 -21.76 -10.19
CA GLY A 311 5.71 -22.66 -9.40
C GLY A 311 5.75 -22.26 -7.93
N THR A 312 6.55 -22.97 -7.15
CA THR A 312 6.76 -22.68 -5.73
C THR A 312 8.24 -22.40 -5.49
N VAL A 313 8.54 -21.73 -4.38
CA VAL A 313 9.94 -21.54 -3.94
C VAL A 313 10.66 -22.89 -3.82
N ASN A 314 11.95 -22.93 -4.13
CA ASN A 314 12.80 -24.01 -3.67
C ASN A 314 13.09 -23.79 -2.17
N SER A 315 12.51 -24.63 -1.31
CA SER A 315 12.65 -24.45 0.15
C SER A 315 14.10 -24.52 0.62
N GLN A 316 14.97 -25.27 -0.07
CA GLN A 316 16.39 -25.34 0.26
C GLN A 316 17.14 -24.01 0.01
N GLY A 317 16.60 -23.14 -0.86
CA GLY A 317 17.04 -21.75 -1.05
C GLY A 317 16.45 -20.78 -0.02
N THR A 318 15.75 -21.25 1.00
CA THR A 318 15.18 -20.43 2.08
C THR A 318 15.86 -20.73 3.42
N LEU A 319 15.77 -19.81 4.35
CA LEU A 319 16.30 -20.02 5.71
C LEU A 319 15.49 -21.08 6.46
N GLY A 320 14.18 -21.14 6.23
CA GLY A 320 13.32 -22.19 6.82
C GLY A 320 13.70 -23.59 6.37
N GLY A 321 14.00 -23.78 5.09
CA GLY A 321 14.51 -25.05 4.56
C GLY A 321 15.90 -25.40 5.07
N LEU A 322 16.79 -24.38 5.21
CA LEU A 322 18.09 -24.57 5.81
C LEU A 322 17.98 -25.06 7.28
N PHE A 323 17.09 -24.47 8.10
CA PHE A 323 16.85 -24.93 9.47
C PHE A 323 16.29 -26.35 9.52
N GLY A 324 15.41 -26.70 8.56
CA GLY A 324 14.91 -28.08 8.43
C GLY A 324 16.04 -29.07 8.11
N ALA A 325 16.99 -28.71 7.24
CA ALA A 325 18.17 -29.52 6.91
C ALA A 325 19.14 -29.64 8.09
N LEU A 326 19.45 -28.52 8.78
CA LEU A 326 20.34 -28.48 9.94
C LEU A 326 19.84 -29.37 11.08
N THR A 327 18.53 -29.37 11.33
CA THR A 327 17.91 -30.22 12.38
C THR A 327 17.67 -31.66 11.94
N GLY A 328 17.78 -31.95 10.65
CA GLY A 328 17.45 -33.26 10.12
C GLY A 328 15.95 -33.53 9.92
N LEU A 329 15.08 -32.53 10.18
CA LEU A 329 13.64 -32.62 9.95
C LEU A 329 13.27 -32.78 8.49
N GLN A 330 14.05 -32.20 7.59
CA GLN A 330 13.72 -32.12 6.18
C GLN A 330 14.82 -32.68 5.30
N THR A 331 14.44 -33.48 4.33
CA THR A 331 15.30 -34.00 3.29
C THR A 331 14.85 -33.43 1.94
N GLY A 332 15.69 -32.58 1.32
CA GLY A 332 15.39 -31.99 0.03
C GLY A 332 14.39 -30.82 0.09
N ASP A 333 13.80 -30.49 -1.07
CA ASP A 333 12.85 -29.40 -1.21
C ASP A 333 11.46 -29.79 -0.70
N ALA A 334 10.92 -29.07 0.29
CA ALA A 334 9.59 -29.29 0.86
C ALA A 334 8.46 -29.20 -0.18
N TYR A 335 8.70 -28.46 -1.25
CA TYR A 335 7.74 -28.19 -2.32
C TYR A 335 8.14 -28.86 -3.64
N ALA A 336 8.86 -29.98 -3.57
CA ALA A 336 9.29 -30.72 -4.78
C ALA A 336 8.05 -31.14 -5.60
N GLY A 337 8.07 -30.79 -6.91
CA GLY A 337 6.98 -31.11 -7.82
C GLY A 337 5.67 -30.34 -7.62
N LYS A 338 5.61 -29.40 -6.65
CA LYS A 338 4.43 -28.58 -6.39
C LYS A 338 4.29 -27.47 -7.42
N MET A 339 3.07 -27.35 -7.94
CA MET A 339 2.58 -26.17 -8.68
C MET A 339 1.37 -25.61 -7.92
N GLN A 340 1.21 -24.31 -7.95
CA GLN A 340 0.04 -23.64 -7.37
C GLN A 340 -1.19 -23.83 -8.28
N THR A 341 -2.39 -23.62 -7.72
CA THR A 341 -3.62 -23.58 -8.49
C THR A 341 -3.54 -22.49 -9.57
N PRO A 342 -4.13 -22.69 -10.75
CA PRO A 342 -4.16 -21.66 -11.79
C PRO A 342 -5.05 -20.46 -11.43
N ASP A 343 -6.04 -20.63 -10.54
CA ASP A 343 -6.85 -19.54 -10.05
C ASP A 343 -6.00 -18.64 -9.15
N VAL A 344 -5.89 -17.37 -9.52
CA VAL A 344 -5.04 -16.40 -8.85
C VAL A 344 -5.56 -15.97 -7.48
N ARG A 345 -6.82 -16.26 -7.17
CA ARG A 345 -7.50 -15.90 -5.91
C ARG A 345 -7.45 -17.01 -4.88
N ASP A 346 -7.27 -18.25 -5.32
CA ASP A 346 -7.17 -19.41 -4.43
C ASP A 346 -5.85 -19.46 -3.71
N MET A 347 -5.90 -19.91 -2.46
CA MET A 347 -4.76 -20.17 -1.61
C MET A 347 -4.78 -21.61 -1.08
N GLU A 348 -3.63 -22.09 -0.60
CA GLU A 348 -3.48 -23.38 0.05
C GLU A 348 -2.80 -23.20 1.40
N SER A 349 -3.56 -23.05 2.46
CA SER A 349 -3.02 -22.90 3.82
C SER A 349 -3.72 -23.83 4.80
N THR A 350 -2.99 -24.29 5.81
CA THR A 350 -3.54 -25.11 6.89
C THR A 350 -4.40 -24.32 7.89
N PHE A 351 -4.46 -23.00 7.75
CA PHE A 351 -5.31 -22.09 8.52
C PHE A 351 -5.76 -20.94 7.63
N ASP A 352 -6.88 -20.32 8.02
CA ASP A 352 -7.44 -19.20 7.28
C ASP A 352 -6.81 -17.88 7.74
N PRO A 353 -6.72 -16.86 6.90
CA PRO A 353 -6.28 -15.53 7.27
C PRO A 353 -7.15 -14.93 8.39
N ILE A 354 -6.57 -14.01 9.14
CA ILE A 354 -7.27 -13.17 10.11
C ILE A 354 -6.95 -11.73 9.79
N TYR A 355 -7.97 -10.88 9.69
CA TYR A 355 -7.83 -9.46 9.56
C TYR A 355 -8.80 -8.77 10.53
N GLN A 356 -8.26 -8.03 11.49
CA GLN A 356 -9.03 -7.30 12.49
C GLN A 356 -8.53 -5.86 12.52
N ALA A 357 -9.42 -4.92 12.26
CA ALA A 357 -9.11 -3.49 12.30
C ALA A 357 -10.19 -2.71 13.02
N SER A 358 -9.79 -1.76 13.84
CA SER A 358 -10.72 -0.81 14.44
C SER A 358 -10.13 0.58 14.53
N THR A 359 -10.97 1.58 14.33
CA THR A 359 -10.57 2.99 14.42
C THR A 359 -11.65 3.77 15.14
N ASP A 360 -11.23 4.65 16.05
CA ASP A 360 -12.07 5.64 16.69
C ASP A 360 -11.48 7.04 16.40
N ILE A 361 -12.29 7.97 15.88
CA ILE A 361 -11.88 9.34 15.61
C ILE A 361 -12.86 10.30 16.29
N TRP A 362 -12.33 11.23 17.07
CA TRP A 362 -13.06 12.39 17.61
C TRP A 362 -12.52 13.63 16.96
N GLU A 363 -13.41 14.50 16.51
CA GLU A 363 -13.04 15.76 15.89
C GLU A 363 -13.95 16.88 16.40
N LEU A 364 -13.33 17.96 16.90
CA LEU A 364 -14.01 19.20 17.27
C LEU A 364 -13.52 20.31 16.36
N ASN A 365 -14.43 20.87 15.58
CA ASN A 365 -14.18 22.03 14.75
C ASN A 365 -14.97 23.22 15.29
N LEU A 366 -14.27 24.34 15.51
CA LEU A 366 -14.84 25.62 15.94
C LEU A 366 -14.54 26.63 14.84
N ASP A 367 -15.59 27.21 14.27
CA ASP A 367 -15.54 28.32 13.32
C ASP A 367 -16.14 29.55 13.96
N TRP A 368 -15.36 30.63 13.99
CA TRP A 368 -15.80 31.89 14.57
C TRP A 368 -15.45 33.08 13.67
N ASN A 369 -16.48 33.79 13.19
CA ASN A 369 -16.33 35.08 12.55
C ASN A 369 -16.07 36.14 13.64
N VAL A 370 -14.78 36.39 13.92
CA VAL A 370 -14.36 37.36 14.95
C VAL A 370 -14.83 38.76 14.56
N THR A 371 -14.83 39.03 13.26
CA THR A 371 -15.46 40.20 12.60
C THR A 371 -15.98 39.73 11.25
N ASP A 372 -16.75 40.57 10.53
CA ASP A 372 -17.26 40.32 9.20
C ASP A 372 -16.16 39.90 8.18
N SER A 373 -14.93 40.33 8.47
CA SER A 373 -13.76 40.09 7.57
C SER A 373 -12.65 39.24 8.18
N LEU A 374 -12.83 38.69 9.40
CA LEU A 374 -11.83 37.81 10.05
C LEU A 374 -12.50 36.57 10.62
N LYS A 375 -12.08 35.41 10.12
CA LYS A 375 -12.53 34.08 10.58
C LYS A 375 -11.41 33.38 11.33
N LEU A 376 -11.68 32.94 12.58
CA LEU A 376 -10.84 32.04 13.35
C LEU A 376 -11.40 30.63 13.28
N THR A 377 -10.57 29.64 12.88
CA THR A 377 -10.92 28.24 12.90
C THR A 377 -9.98 27.48 13.86
N SER A 378 -10.57 26.65 14.73
CA SER A 378 -9.84 25.71 15.59
C SER A 378 -10.27 24.28 15.25
N LEU A 379 -9.33 23.45 14.85
CA LEU A 379 -9.54 22.04 14.57
C LEU A 379 -8.76 21.19 15.57
N THR A 380 -9.48 20.43 16.38
CA THR A 380 -8.92 19.43 17.32
C THR A 380 -9.34 18.04 16.86
N SER A 381 -8.39 17.14 16.68
CA SER A 381 -8.69 15.74 16.32
C SER A 381 -7.90 14.78 17.22
N TYR A 382 -8.57 13.74 17.68
CA TYR A 382 -7.95 12.60 18.36
C TYR A 382 -8.37 11.32 17.66
N SER A 383 -7.40 10.51 17.28
CA SER A 383 -7.66 9.19 16.69
C SER A 383 -6.94 8.08 17.44
N LYS A 384 -7.60 6.91 17.49
CA LYS A 384 -7.05 5.66 17.98
C LYS A 384 -7.28 4.59 16.92
N ASN A 385 -6.25 3.83 16.60
CA ASN A 385 -6.29 2.76 15.62
C ASN A 385 -5.67 1.49 16.19
N ASP A 386 -6.32 0.36 15.93
CA ASP A 386 -5.87 -0.99 16.30
C ASP A 386 -6.01 -1.90 15.08
N LEU A 387 -4.94 -2.61 14.74
CA LEU A 387 -4.88 -3.51 13.61
C LEU A 387 -4.13 -4.78 14.01
N PHE A 388 -4.71 -5.93 13.70
CA PHE A 388 -4.08 -7.23 13.81
C PHE A 388 -4.39 -8.07 12.57
N THR A 389 -3.36 -8.67 11.98
CA THR A 389 -3.52 -9.58 10.85
C THR A 389 -2.60 -10.77 10.99
N ARG A 390 -3.08 -11.94 10.57
CA ARG A 390 -2.31 -13.18 10.51
C ARG A 390 -2.65 -13.92 9.22
N GLN A 391 -1.64 -14.47 8.54
CA GLN A 391 -1.83 -15.26 7.31
C GLN A 391 -0.69 -16.24 7.10
N ASP A 392 -0.86 -17.19 6.18
CA ASP A 392 0.23 -18.04 5.73
C ASP A 392 1.17 -17.23 4.84
N TYR A 393 2.44 -17.19 5.19
CA TYR A 393 3.43 -16.42 4.45
C TYR A 393 3.66 -16.97 3.04
N ASN A 394 3.64 -18.29 2.86
CA ASN A 394 3.85 -18.93 1.56
C ASN A 394 2.57 -19.17 0.75
N ARG A 395 1.39 -19.30 1.40
CA ARG A 395 0.08 -19.58 0.78
C ARG A 395 0.03 -20.85 -0.08
N TYR A 396 0.92 -21.81 0.16
CA TYR A 396 0.88 -23.14 -0.42
C TYR A 396 1.48 -24.18 0.52
N THR A 397 0.89 -25.38 0.54
CA THR A 397 1.28 -26.45 1.46
C THR A 397 2.42 -27.30 0.90
N PRO A 398 3.36 -27.76 1.75
CA PRO A 398 4.40 -28.69 1.33
C PRO A 398 3.86 -30.03 0.82
N THR A 399 4.56 -30.64 -0.13
CA THR A 399 4.29 -31.99 -0.60
C THR A 399 4.90 -33.06 0.33
N ALA A 400 6.01 -32.73 1.01
CA ALA A 400 6.73 -33.65 1.89
C ALA A 400 6.43 -33.35 3.38
N GLY A 401 6.26 -34.40 4.16
CA GLY A 401 6.25 -34.33 5.62
C GLY A 401 7.68 -34.31 6.21
N PHE A 402 7.78 -33.95 7.47
CA PHE A 402 9.03 -34.05 8.21
C PHE A 402 9.46 -35.49 8.42
N ASN A 403 10.76 -35.70 8.53
CA ASN A 403 11.34 -37.01 8.82
C ASN A 403 10.91 -37.47 10.21
N THR A 404 10.64 -38.78 10.36
CA THR A 404 10.36 -39.39 11.68
C THR A 404 11.63 -39.69 12.47
N THR A 405 12.76 -39.78 11.77
CA THR A 405 14.12 -39.88 12.32
C THR A 405 14.98 -38.84 11.63
N PRO A 406 16.00 -38.24 12.28
CA PRO A 406 16.81 -37.21 11.64
C PRO A 406 17.51 -37.74 10.40
N ASN A 407 17.64 -36.90 9.37
CA ASN A 407 18.45 -37.29 8.25
C ASN A 407 19.94 -37.42 8.65
N PRO A 408 20.73 -38.28 7.95
CA PRO A 408 22.11 -38.58 8.36
C PRO A 408 23.11 -37.40 8.18
N VAL A 409 22.68 -36.33 7.55
CA VAL A 409 23.52 -35.13 7.24
C VAL A 409 23.15 -33.94 8.13
N ASN A 410 22.48 -34.15 9.25
CA ASN A 410 22.13 -33.06 10.15
C ASN A 410 23.39 -32.48 10.84
N ALA A 411 23.38 -31.15 11.07
CA ALA A 411 24.53 -30.47 11.64
C ALA A 411 24.78 -30.80 13.12
N PHE A 412 23.73 -31.22 13.82
CA PHE A 412 23.81 -31.47 15.26
C PHE A 412 24.26 -32.89 15.64
N GLY A 413 24.17 -33.84 14.73
CA GLY A 413 24.55 -35.23 15.01
C GLY A 413 26.01 -35.42 15.44
N ALA A 414 26.94 -34.78 14.75
CA ALA A 414 28.36 -34.84 15.05
C ALA A 414 28.70 -34.09 16.35
N ALA A 415 28.13 -32.92 16.57
CA ALA A 415 28.35 -32.11 17.77
C ALA A 415 27.85 -32.83 19.04
N LEU A 416 26.72 -33.48 18.98
CA LEU A 416 26.13 -34.25 20.10
C LEU A 416 26.88 -35.55 20.33
N ALA A 417 27.32 -36.22 19.30
CA ALA A 417 28.14 -37.43 19.46
C ALA A 417 29.47 -37.11 20.17
N ALA A 418 30.09 -35.96 19.89
CA ALA A 418 31.26 -35.49 20.62
C ALA A 418 30.98 -35.20 22.10
N ALA A 419 29.79 -34.85 22.47
CA ALA A 419 29.31 -34.64 23.85
C ALA A 419 28.78 -35.94 24.48
N GLY A 420 28.88 -37.10 23.82
CA GLY A 420 28.38 -38.39 24.34
C GLY A 420 26.84 -38.55 24.26
N LEU A 421 26.16 -37.72 23.50
CA LEU A 421 24.71 -37.74 23.33
C LEU A 421 24.29 -38.37 22.01
N ASN A 422 23.20 -39.15 22.04
CA ASN A 422 22.63 -39.74 20.81
C ASN A 422 21.55 -38.82 20.23
N TYR A 423 21.82 -38.22 19.09
CA TYR A 423 20.87 -37.30 18.46
C TYR A 423 19.55 -37.99 18.04
N ASN A 424 19.58 -39.25 17.63
CA ASN A 424 18.35 -39.94 17.26
C ASN A 424 17.37 -40.09 18.44
N THR A 425 17.92 -40.38 19.63
CA THR A 425 17.12 -40.47 20.86
C THR A 425 16.55 -39.07 21.20
N LEU A 426 17.36 -38.04 21.14
CA LEU A 426 16.98 -36.69 21.42
C LEU A 426 15.95 -36.17 20.41
N TYR A 427 16.17 -36.44 19.13
CA TYR A 427 15.25 -36.09 18.04
C TYR A 427 13.87 -36.71 18.25
N GLY A 428 13.81 -38.01 18.58
CA GLY A 428 12.54 -38.68 18.89
C GLY A 428 11.78 -38.11 20.09
N ALA A 429 12.50 -37.55 21.07
CA ALA A 429 11.91 -36.86 22.19
C ALA A 429 11.40 -35.45 21.85
N LEU A 430 12.14 -34.69 21.03
CA LEU A 430 11.77 -33.35 20.60
C LEU A 430 10.68 -33.35 19.56
N PHE A 431 10.79 -34.28 18.59
CA PHE A 431 9.95 -34.32 17.40
C PHE A 431 9.31 -35.73 17.23
N PRO A 432 8.46 -36.15 18.18
CA PRO A 432 7.89 -37.49 18.16
C PRO A 432 7.09 -37.73 16.87
N GLY A 433 7.51 -38.72 16.08
CA GLY A 433 6.91 -39.00 14.77
C GLY A 433 7.12 -37.92 13.71
N GLY A 434 8.14 -37.06 13.86
CA GLY A 434 8.39 -35.93 12.96
C GLY A 434 7.45 -34.74 13.17
N VAL A 435 6.82 -34.64 14.36
CA VAL A 435 5.90 -33.54 14.67
C VAL A 435 6.64 -32.45 15.44
N VAL A 436 6.66 -31.25 14.86
CA VAL A 436 7.09 -30.04 15.55
C VAL A 436 5.87 -29.41 16.24
N ASN A 437 6.00 -29.18 17.55
CA ASN A 437 5.00 -28.44 18.30
C ASN A 437 5.45 -26.97 18.38
N ASP A 438 4.75 -26.11 17.67
CA ASP A 438 5.02 -24.68 17.55
C ASP A 438 3.87 -23.88 18.16
N GLY A 439 4.19 -22.86 18.98
CA GLY A 439 3.17 -22.05 19.66
C GLY A 439 2.28 -21.24 18.71
N GLN A 440 2.70 -21.04 17.45
CA GLN A 440 1.97 -20.28 16.45
C GLN A 440 1.16 -21.16 15.51
N HIS A 441 1.74 -22.31 15.14
CA HIS A 441 1.17 -23.23 14.14
C HIS A 441 0.53 -24.46 14.78
N GLY A 442 0.70 -24.63 16.11
CA GLY A 442 0.32 -25.86 16.79
C GLY A 442 1.22 -27.04 16.40
N LYS A 443 0.68 -28.25 16.47
CA LYS A 443 1.39 -29.48 16.11
C LYS A 443 1.35 -29.69 14.60
N GLN A 444 2.50 -29.58 13.94
CA GLN A 444 2.63 -29.75 12.49
C GLN A 444 3.69 -30.81 12.15
N ASN A 445 3.40 -31.67 11.19
CA ASN A 445 4.33 -32.68 10.69
C ASN A 445 4.96 -32.31 9.33
N ARG A 446 4.85 -31.03 8.95
CA ARG A 446 5.40 -30.47 7.70
C ARG A 446 5.76 -29.02 7.85
N PHE A 447 6.54 -28.53 6.92
CA PHE A 447 6.95 -27.13 6.87
C PHE A 447 5.73 -26.21 6.82
N THR A 448 5.62 -25.29 7.76
CA THR A 448 4.50 -24.34 7.86
C THR A 448 5.05 -22.95 8.16
N THR A 449 4.42 -21.96 7.58
CA THR A 449 4.84 -20.55 7.69
C THR A 449 3.67 -19.69 8.10
N SER A 450 3.96 -18.57 8.77
CA SER A 450 2.99 -17.50 8.97
C SER A 450 3.67 -16.15 9.04
N ASP A 451 2.95 -15.10 8.67
CA ASP A 451 3.32 -13.75 9.01
C ASP A 451 2.19 -13.08 9.81
N ILE A 452 2.59 -12.20 10.72
CA ILE A 452 1.69 -11.42 11.56
C ILE A 452 2.10 -9.96 11.43
N SER A 453 1.11 -9.09 11.30
CA SER A 453 1.30 -7.65 11.36
C SER A 453 0.28 -7.06 12.32
N SER A 454 0.77 -6.27 13.27
CA SER A 454 -0.07 -5.56 14.24
C SER A 454 0.34 -4.09 14.31
N SER A 455 -0.60 -3.23 14.66
CA SER A 455 -0.32 -1.81 14.90
C SER A 455 -1.37 -1.25 15.85
N LYS A 456 -0.90 -0.59 16.92
CA LYS A 456 -1.75 0.22 17.80
C LYS A 456 -1.21 1.62 17.82
N SER A 457 -2.00 2.57 17.34
CA SER A 457 -1.56 3.95 17.26
C SER A 457 -2.59 4.92 17.84
N LYS A 458 -2.09 6.07 18.27
CA LYS A 458 -2.88 7.20 18.75
C LYS A 458 -2.31 8.47 18.16
N GLN A 459 -3.17 9.38 17.77
CA GLN A 459 -2.78 10.69 17.26
C GLN A 459 -3.62 11.77 17.91
N TRP A 460 -2.94 12.82 18.33
CA TRP A 460 -3.56 14.11 18.70
C TRP A 460 -3.14 15.17 17.70
N THR A 461 -4.09 15.93 17.20
CA THR A 461 -3.86 17.06 16.29
C THR A 461 -4.59 18.29 16.78
N GLN A 462 -3.90 19.44 16.78
CA GLN A 462 -4.48 20.74 17.03
C GLN A 462 -4.03 21.70 15.95
N GLU A 463 -4.97 22.31 15.22
CA GLU A 463 -4.71 23.38 14.26
C GLU A 463 -5.51 24.63 14.66
N LEU A 464 -4.86 25.79 14.57
CA LEU A 464 -5.50 27.11 14.70
C LEU A 464 -5.21 27.90 13.44
N ARG A 465 -6.22 28.49 12.83
CA ARG A 465 -6.10 29.32 11.62
C ARG A 465 -6.87 30.62 11.78
N LEU A 466 -6.27 31.71 11.29
CA LEU A 466 -6.91 33.01 11.13
C LEU A 466 -6.89 33.37 9.64
N GLN A 467 -8.06 33.62 9.08
CA GLN A 467 -8.27 33.99 7.68
C GLN A 467 -8.91 35.35 7.57
N SER A 468 -8.45 36.15 6.60
CA SER A 468 -9.05 37.46 6.29
C SER A 468 -9.86 37.38 4.99
N SER A 469 -10.88 38.24 4.91
CA SER A 469 -11.68 38.56 3.71
C SER A 469 -11.90 40.09 3.64
N PHE A 470 -10.79 40.84 3.59
CA PHE A 470 -10.82 42.29 3.50
C PHE A 470 -11.18 42.74 2.08
N ASP A 471 -11.88 43.88 1.97
CA ASP A 471 -12.16 44.54 0.68
C ASP A 471 -10.89 45.11 0.02
N GLY A 472 -9.79 45.23 0.76
CA GLY A 472 -8.50 45.71 0.27
C GLY A 472 -7.75 44.66 -0.57
N PRO A 473 -6.64 45.10 -1.22
CA PRO A 473 -5.90 44.21 -2.14
C PRO A 473 -5.12 43.11 -1.44
N ILE A 474 -5.03 43.07 -0.12
CA ILE A 474 -4.25 42.11 0.63
C ILE A 474 -5.16 41.30 1.55
N ASN A 475 -5.12 39.98 1.38
CA ASN A 475 -5.73 39.02 2.28
C ASN A 475 -4.70 37.98 2.71
N PHE A 476 -5.00 37.25 3.78
CA PHE A 476 -4.11 36.23 4.33
C PHE A 476 -4.85 35.02 4.89
N ASN A 477 -4.13 33.92 4.99
CA ASN A 477 -4.48 32.73 5.75
C ASN A 477 -3.25 32.30 6.55
N VAL A 478 -3.27 32.44 7.87
CA VAL A 478 -2.13 32.09 8.74
C VAL A 478 -2.56 31.10 9.81
N GLY A 479 -1.66 30.21 10.19
CA GLY A 479 -2.00 29.20 11.18
C GLY A 479 -0.81 28.51 11.81
N ALA A 480 -1.13 27.72 12.84
CA ALA A 480 -0.21 26.84 13.54
C ALA A 480 -0.84 25.47 13.71
N ILE A 481 -0.02 24.43 13.60
CA ILE A 481 -0.46 23.04 13.82
C ILE A 481 0.52 22.29 14.71
N TYR A 482 -0.03 21.44 15.57
CA TYR A 482 0.70 20.47 16.38
C TYR A 482 0.13 19.09 16.16
N VAL A 483 1.00 18.09 15.91
CA VAL A 483 0.65 16.68 15.79
C VAL A 483 1.54 15.87 16.74
N ASP A 484 0.92 15.04 17.58
CA ASP A 484 1.56 14.04 18.44
C ASP A 484 1.03 12.66 18.03
N PHE A 485 1.85 11.87 17.36
CA PHE A 485 1.51 10.53 16.88
C PHE A 485 2.39 9.49 17.57
N LYS A 486 1.76 8.47 18.13
CA LYS A 486 2.42 7.33 18.76
C LYS A 486 1.91 6.02 18.16
N ALA A 487 2.82 5.18 17.74
CA ALA A 487 2.58 3.78 17.43
C ALA A 487 3.24 2.96 18.54
N ASP A 488 2.43 2.52 19.51
CA ASP A 488 2.91 1.81 20.70
C ASP A 488 3.16 0.33 20.41
N ASP A 489 2.53 -0.22 19.34
CA ASP A 489 2.50 -1.65 19.04
C ASP A 489 2.55 -1.89 17.51
N GLY A 490 3.56 -1.28 16.86
CA GLY A 490 3.87 -1.56 15.45
C GLY A 490 4.76 -2.79 15.37
N ASP A 491 4.24 -3.92 14.90
CA ASP A 491 4.99 -5.16 14.83
C ASP A 491 4.69 -5.91 13.51
N TYR A 492 5.74 -6.41 12.90
CA TYR A 492 5.67 -7.34 11.77
C TYR A 492 6.66 -8.46 12.00
N TYR A 493 6.19 -9.69 12.02
CA TYR A 493 7.07 -10.83 12.14
C TYR A 493 6.66 -12.01 11.25
N VAL A 494 7.66 -12.79 10.86
CA VAL A 494 7.52 -14.01 10.06
C VAL A 494 8.04 -15.19 10.86
N MET A 495 7.32 -16.28 10.83
CA MET A 495 7.68 -17.53 11.50
C MET A 495 7.71 -18.71 10.55
N PHE A 496 8.71 -19.58 10.81
CA PHE A 496 8.77 -20.91 10.24
C PHE A 496 8.86 -21.93 11.37
N ASN A 497 8.05 -22.97 11.37
CA ASN A 497 8.10 -24.00 12.42
C ASN A 497 9.45 -24.76 12.45
N THR A 498 10.19 -24.82 11.35
CA THR A 498 11.58 -25.32 11.30
C THR A 498 12.54 -24.43 12.07
N GLY A 499 12.27 -23.10 12.16
CA GLY A 499 13.00 -22.18 13.02
C GLY A 499 12.80 -22.52 14.49
N THR A 500 11.57 -22.77 14.91
CA THR A 500 11.25 -23.24 16.28
C THR A 500 12.02 -24.52 16.59
N ALA A 501 11.99 -25.50 15.70
CA ALA A 501 12.73 -26.75 15.89
C ALA A 501 14.25 -26.53 16.00
N TYR A 502 14.81 -25.65 15.16
CA TYR A 502 16.23 -25.29 15.19
C TYR A 502 16.61 -24.69 16.55
N TYR A 503 15.83 -23.79 17.09
CA TYR A 503 16.08 -23.20 18.41
C TYR A 503 15.91 -24.18 19.56
N GLN A 504 14.94 -25.13 19.47
CA GLN A 504 14.78 -26.19 20.45
C GLN A 504 16.06 -27.03 20.58
N VAL A 505 16.67 -27.41 19.46
CA VAL A 505 17.92 -28.16 19.44
C VAL A 505 19.10 -27.30 19.95
N ASN A 506 19.23 -26.06 19.52
CA ASN A 506 20.31 -25.15 19.95
C ASN A 506 20.25 -24.88 21.47
N ASN A 507 19.08 -24.68 22.03
CA ASN A 507 18.94 -24.47 23.48
C ASN A 507 19.42 -25.68 24.29
N LEU A 508 19.17 -26.90 23.79
CA LEU A 508 19.66 -28.12 24.42
C LEU A 508 21.18 -28.29 24.34
N LEU A 509 21.79 -27.77 23.31
CA LEU A 509 23.24 -27.78 23.11
C LEU A 509 23.96 -26.70 23.89
N GLY A 510 23.23 -25.78 24.53
CA GLY A 510 23.81 -24.60 25.17
C GLY A 510 24.54 -23.67 24.18
N VAL A 511 24.25 -23.80 22.89
CA VAL A 511 24.81 -22.95 21.84
C VAL A 511 24.13 -21.60 21.88
N GLY A 512 24.84 -20.58 22.28
CA GLY A 512 24.34 -19.19 22.42
C GLY A 512 24.21 -18.71 23.85
N ASN A 513 23.65 -19.50 24.77
CA ASN A 513 23.62 -19.24 26.21
C ASN A 513 23.45 -20.54 26.97
N PRO A 514 24.49 -21.04 27.69
CA PRO A 514 24.41 -22.30 28.44
C PRO A 514 23.41 -22.29 29.62
N ASN A 515 22.88 -21.11 29.96
CA ASN A 515 21.93 -20.94 31.07
C ASN A 515 20.48 -20.68 30.60
N CYS A 516 20.13 -21.06 29.38
CA CYS A 516 18.84 -20.76 28.78
C CYS A 516 17.69 -21.57 29.37
N THR A 517 17.36 -21.32 30.61
CA THR A 517 16.09 -21.75 31.21
C THR A 517 15.05 -20.64 31.29
N SER A 518 15.47 -19.40 31.42
CA SER A 518 14.64 -18.18 31.31
C SER A 518 15.54 -16.93 31.39
N GLY A 519 15.31 -15.92 30.59
CA GLY A 519 15.97 -14.62 30.71
C GLY A 519 16.51 -14.03 29.39
N ALA A 520 17.16 -12.86 29.48
CA ALA A 520 17.74 -12.17 28.32
C ALA A 520 18.82 -13.02 27.65
N GLY A 521 18.74 -13.19 26.34
CA GLY A 521 19.67 -13.98 25.52
C GLY A 521 19.23 -15.44 25.29
N CYS A 522 18.11 -15.88 25.89
CA CYS A 522 17.46 -17.13 25.53
C CYS A 522 16.44 -16.90 24.41
N VAL A 523 16.39 -17.80 23.45
CA VAL A 523 15.21 -17.93 22.59
C VAL A 523 14.19 -18.81 23.33
N PRO A 524 13.20 -18.27 24.04
CA PRO A 524 12.25 -19.09 24.77
C PRO A 524 11.36 -19.82 23.77
N VAL A 525 11.44 -21.13 23.75
CA VAL A 525 10.56 -22.00 22.97
C VAL A 525 9.42 -22.45 23.89
N ASP A 526 8.60 -21.53 24.35
CA ASP A 526 7.38 -21.88 25.06
C ASP A 526 6.31 -22.24 24.02
N GLN A 527 6.00 -23.51 23.94
CA GLN A 527 5.05 -24.07 22.98
C GLN A 527 3.60 -23.65 23.25
N GLY A 528 3.30 -23.08 24.39
CA GLY A 528 1.96 -22.64 24.78
C GLY A 528 1.73 -21.13 24.73
N ALA A 529 2.76 -20.33 24.53
CA ALA A 529 2.62 -18.87 24.54
C ALA A 529 2.21 -18.32 23.17
N THR A 530 1.32 -17.34 23.21
CA THR A 530 1.11 -16.45 22.06
C THR A 530 2.41 -15.77 21.66
N PRO A 531 2.58 -15.31 20.41
CA PRO A 531 3.72 -14.53 19.97
C PRO A 531 3.89 -13.32 20.89
N ASN A 532 5.00 -13.28 21.59
CA ASN A 532 5.25 -12.28 22.62
C ASN A 532 6.57 -11.55 22.41
N ARG A 533 7.04 -11.41 21.15
CA ARG A 533 8.28 -10.70 20.81
C ARG A 533 9.55 -11.23 21.49
N SER A 534 9.57 -12.48 21.89
CA SER A 534 10.65 -13.06 22.67
C SER A 534 11.66 -13.83 21.82
N GLY A 535 11.91 -13.42 20.57
CA GLY A 535 12.93 -14.00 19.70
C GLY A 535 12.62 -15.37 19.12
N ARG A 536 11.36 -15.79 19.15
CA ARG A 536 10.88 -17.04 18.53
C ARG A 536 10.64 -16.94 17.05
N ASN A 537 10.62 -15.70 16.55
CA ASN A 537 10.22 -15.40 15.22
C ASN A 537 11.41 -15.47 14.26
N TYR A 538 11.14 -15.90 13.05
CA TYR A 538 12.11 -15.83 11.99
C TYR A 538 12.56 -14.39 11.68
N TYR A 539 11.62 -13.46 11.71
CA TYR A 539 11.82 -12.03 11.57
C TYR A 539 10.89 -11.32 12.56
N ASP A 540 11.41 -10.34 13.26
CA ASP A 540 10.67 -9.52 14.21
C ASP A 540 11.15 -8.07 14.07
N SER A 541 10.22 -7.16 13.76
CA SER A 541 10.49 -5.74 13.55
C SER A 541 9.77 -4.84 14.54
N TYR A 542 9.60 -5.29 15.79
CA TYR A 542 8.97 -4.47 16.81
C TYR A 542 9.73 -3.16 17.05
N ALA A 543 9.06 -2.05 16.77
CA ALA A 543 9.67 -0.74 16.80
C ALA A 543 8.64 0.34 17.20
N PRO A 544 8.36 0.53 18.51
CA PRO A 544 7.57 1.66 18.99
C PRO A 544 8.07 2.97 18.42
N TYR A 545 7.14 3.78 17.93
CA TYR A 545 7.46 5.02 17.21
C TYR A 545 6.70 6.20 17.79
N HIS A 546 7.39 7.32 17.97
CA HIS A 546 6.81 8.58 18.42
C HIS A 546 7.24 9.73 17.52
N LEU A 547 6.27 10.42 16.94
CA LEU A 547 6.43 11.63 16.16
C LEU A 547 5.79 12.82 16.88
N LYS A 548 6.55 13.90 17.03
CA LYS A 548 6.02 15.22 17.36
C LYS A 548 6.34 16.17 16.22
N SER A 549 5.30 16.75 15.64
CA SER A 549 5.43 17.71 14.55
C SER A 549 4.79 19.02 14.95
N LYS A 550 5.52 20.14 14.76
CA LYS A 550 5.04 21.49 14.99
C LYS A 550 5.28 22.31 13.73
N ALA A 551 4.31 23.12 13.34
CA ALA A 551 4.53 24.01 12.22
C ALA A 551 3.79 25.33 12.38
N LEU A 552 4.41 26.38 11.84
CA LEU A 552 3.79 27.68 11.57
C LEU A 552 3.70 27.82 10.05
N PHE A 553 2.55 28.26 9.56
CA PHE A 553 2.33 28.43 8.13
C PHE A 553 1.46 29.63 7.82
N GLY A 554 1.56 30.12 6.59
CA GLY A 554 0.67 31.17 6.12
C GLY A 554 0.81 31.43 4.64
N GLU A 555 -0.23 31.97 4.07
CA GLU A 555 -0.29 32.49 2.72
C GLU A 555 -0.78 33.93 2.75
N VAL A 556 -0.21 34.76 1.88
CA VAL A 556 -0.63 36.13 1.61
C VAL A 556 -1.09 36.21 0.16
N TYR A 557 -2.25 36.75 -0.04
CA TYR A 557 -2.88 36.95 -1.34
C TYR A 557 -2.86 38.45 -1.67
N TYR A 558 -2.27 38.83 -2.80
CA TYR A 558 -2.20 40.19 -3.27
C TYR A 558 -2.97 40.34 -4.58
N GLN A 559 -4.17 40.94 -4.50
CA GLN A 559 -5.01 41.27 -5.65
C GLN A 559 -4.42 42.52 -6.33
N MET A 560 -3.65 42.31 -7.40
CA MET A 560 -2.96 43.37 -8.14
C MET A 560 -3.93 44.14 -9.03
N THR A 561 -4.87 43.42 -9.66
CA THR A 561 -6.00 43.95 -10.42
C THR A 561 -7.24 43.11 -10.12
N ASP A 562 -8.41 43.51 -10.58
CA ASP A 562 -9.65 42.76 -10.39
C ASP A 562 -9.57 41.31 -10.94
N THR A 563 -8.68 41.10 -11.93
CA THR A 563 -8.52 39.80 -12.62
C THR A 563 -7.23 39.08 -12.31
N PHE A 564 -6.26 39.71 -11.63
CA PHE A 564 -4.92 39.13 -11.41
C PHE A 564 -4.49 39.19 -9.95
N LYS A 565 -4.14 38.03 -9.40
CA LYS A 565 -3.76 37.85 -8.01
C LYS A 565 -2.41 37.12 -7.88
N TRP A 566 -1.55 37.56 -6.97
CA TRP A 566 -0.35 36.87 -6.51
C TRP A 566 -0.60 36.14 -5.22
N THR A 567 0.00 34.98 -5.06
CA THR A 567 0.00 34.19 -3.83
C THR A 567 1.42 33.91 -3.41
N LEU A 568 1.74 34.20 -2.14
CA LEU A 568 2.99 33.82 -1.49
C LEU A 568 2.67 33.03 -0.23
N GLY A 569 3.11 31.80 -0.17
CA GLY A 569 2.94 30.92 0.97
C GLY A 569 4.26 30.44 1.55
N LEU A 570 4.37 30.38 2.87
CA LEU A 570 5.52 29.84 3.60
C LEU A 570 5.06 28.97 4.75
N ARG A 571 5.85 27.93 5.03
CA ARG A 571 5.68 27.07 6.19
C ARG A 571 7.03 26.67 6.75
N TYR A 572 7.13 26.74 8.08
CA TYR A 572 8.24 26.17 8.84
C TYR A 572 7.75 24.99 9.65
N THR A 573 8.38 23.84 9.50
CA THR A 573 8.02 22.56 10.17
C THR A 573 9.20 22.07 10.99
N ASP A 574 8.96 21.61 12.22
CA ASP A 574 9.90 20.96 13.13
C ASP A 574 9.35 19.58 13.49
N ASP A 575 9.96 18.52 12.94
CA ASP A 575 9.60 17.12 13.12
C ASP A 575 10.62 16.42 14.02
N ASP A 576 10.21 15.98 15.22
CA ASP A 576 10.99 15.14 16.14
C ASP A 576 10.47 13.70 16.07
N LYS A 577 11.32 12.77 15.62
CA LYS A 577 11.02 11.34 15.46
C LYS A 577 11.87 10.51 16.40
N LYS A 578 11.24 9.60 17.14
CA LYS A 578 11.89 8.65 18.04
C LYS A 578 11.43 7.25 17.77
N VAL A 579 12.34 6.32 17.69
CA VAL A 579 12.09 4.89 17.47
C VAL A 579 12.84 4.12 18.55
N GLU A 580 12.10 3.21 19.19
CA GLU A 580 12.69 2.22 20.09
C GLU A 580 12.68 0.87 19.35
N THR A 581 13.84 0.39 18.92
CA THR A 581 13.94 -0.86 18.16
C THR A 581 14.35 -1.99 19.09
N HIS A 582 13.65 -3.13 18.97
CA HIS A 582 13.92 -4.38 19.66
C HIS A 582 14.49 -5.41 18.68
N PRO A 583 15.79 -5.35 18.35
CA PRO A 583 16.35 -6.21 17.34
C PRO A 583 16.50 -7.65 17.83
N VAL A 584 16.29 -8.58 16.90
CA VAL A 584 16.44 -10.02 17.16
C VAL A 584 17.48 -10.61 16.21
N ALA A 585 18.53 -11.20 16.74
CA ALA A 585 19.51 -11.93 15.94
C ALA A 585 19.01 -13.38 15.75
N LEU A 586 18.50 -13.66 14.56
CA LEU A 586 18.09 -14.98 14.13
C LEU A 586 19.15 -15.59 13.25
N GLY A 587 20.06 -16.35 13.76
CA GLY A 587 21.09 -16.98 12.96
C GLY A 587 21.83 -18.05 13.73
N VAL A 588 22.62 -18.84 13.00
CA VAL A 588 23.65 -19.66 13.60
C VAL A 588 24.71 -18.70 14.09
N ALA A 589 25.01 -18.70 15.39
CA ALA A 589 26.21 -18.04 15.88
C ALA A 589 27.42 -18.69 15.19
N LEU A 590 27.99 -18.01 14.19
CA LEU A 590 29.14 -18.52 13.43
C LEU A 590 30.44 -18.29 14.14
N LYS A 591 30.42 -17.47 15.19
CA LYS A 591 31.60 -17.20 16.06
C LYS A 591 31.23 -17.40 17.51
N ALA A 592 32.16 -17.97 18.26
CA ALA A 592 32.05 -18.05 19.71
C ALA A 592 31.90 -16.64 20.32
N GLY A 593 30.83 -16.41 21.06
CA GLY A 593 30.46 -15.13 21.68
C GLY A 593 29.45 -14.27 20.91
N GLU A 594 28.96 -14.68 19.73
CA GLU A 594 27.83 -14.03 19.08
C GLU A 594 26.51 -14.48 19.76
N ALA A 595 25.67 -13.51 20.15
CA ALA A 595 24.37 -13.80 20.75
C ALA A 595 23.35 -14.14 19.67
N ALA A 596 22.61 -15.24 19.85
CA ALA A 596 21.36 -15.49 19.16
C ALA A 596 20.18 -15.08 20.06
N GLY A 597 19.11 -14.55 19.48
CA GLY A 597 17.91 -14.13 20.22
C GLY A 597 17.78 -12.62 20.36
N PRO A 598 17.00 -12.13 21.35
CA PRO A 598 16.80 -10.71 21.58
C PRO A 598 18.14 -9.99 21.89
N LEU A 599 18.40 -8.93 21.16
CA LEU A 599 19.55 -8.04 21.37
C LEU A 599 19.13 -6.86 22.27
N PRO A 600 20.11 -6.08 22.80
CA PRO A 600 19.79 -4.88 23.55
C PRO A 600 18.91 -3.92 22.75
N VAL A 601 17.94 -3.31 23.44
CA VAL A 601 17.07 -2.27 22.87
C VAL A 601 17.89 -1.10 22.39
N VAL A 602 17.60 -0.61 21.19
CA VAL A 602 18.27 0.53 20.57
C VAL A 602 17.30 1.69 20.44
N ASN A 603 17.61 2.80 21.12
CA ASN A 603 16.85 4.05 21.00
C ASN A 603 17.52 4.95 19.96
N GLN A 604 16.76 5.32 18.93
CA GLN A 604 17.20 6.20 17.85
C GLN A 604 16.27 7.40 17.75
N GLY A 605 16.83 8.57 17.40
CA GLY A 605 16.03 9.77 17.20
C GLY A 605 16.64 10.65 16.13
N VAL A 606 15.79 11.34 15.38
CA VAL A 606 16.16 12.33 14.37
C VAL A 606 15.22 13.52 14.45
N GLN A 607 15.74 14.70 14.18
CA GLN A 607 14.96 15.93 14.09
C GLN A 607 15.22 16.60 12.75
N PHE A 608 14.15 17.02 12.10
CA PHE A 608 14.19 17.75 10.83
C PHE A 608 13.46 19.08 11.00
N LYS A 609 14.14 20.17 10.56
CA LYS A 609 13.62 21.54 10.61
C LYS A 609 13.65 22.11 9.21
N GLU A 610 12.49 22.19 8.56
CA GLU A 610 12.43 22.46 7.14
C GLU A 610 11.45 23.60 6.81
N THR A 611 11.82 24.35 5.77
CA THR A 611 11.00 25.39 5.22
C THR A 611 10.48 24.97 3.85
N THR A 612 9.16 25.01 3.70
CA THR A 612 8.45 24.81 2.43
C THR A 612 7.71 26.07 2.06
N GLY A 613 7.28 26.19 0.82
CA GLY A 613 6.55 27.35 0.38
C GLY A 613 6.02 27.24 -1.04
N ARG A 614 5.21 28.23 -1.39
CA ARG A 614 4.58 28.35 -2.69
C ARG A 614 4.62 29.83 -3.11
N PHE A 615 4.93 30.06 -4.40
CA PHE A 615 4.79 31.37 -5.01
C PHE A 615 4.16 31.21 -6.38
N GLY A 616 3.12 31.99 -6.66
CA GLY A 616 2.44 31.89 -7.93
C GLY A 616 1.42 32.98 -8.15
N PHE A 617 0.74 32.86 -9.27
CA PHE A 617 -0.31 33.78 -9.68
C PHE A 617 -1.55 33.01 -10.15
N ASP A 618 -2.66 33.68 -10.09
CA ASP A 618 -3.90 33.33 -10.77
C ASP A 618 -4.43 34.56 -11.52
N TRP A 619 -4.91 34.30 -12.73
CA TRP A 619 -5.38 35.30 -13.67
C TRP A 619 -6.69 34.84 -14.30
N LYS A 620 -7.70 35.68 -14.22
CA LYS A 620 -9.03 35.49 -14.84
C LYS A 620 -9.21 36.41 -16.03
N PRO A 621 -8.66 36.07 -17.23
CA PRO A 621 -8.84 36.89 -18.44
C PRO A 621 -10.29 36.79 -18.93
N GLU A 622 -10.83 37.91 -19.37
CA GLU A 622 -12.08 37.93 -20.12
C GLU A 622 -11.81 37.52 -21.58
N LEU A 623 -12.14 36.29 -21.96
CA LEU A 623 -11.97 35.76 -23.29
C LEU A 623 -13.32 35.63 -24.01
N SER A 624 -13.42 36.12 -25.25
CA SER A 624 -14.70 36.14 -25.98
C SER A 624 -15.26 34.76 -26.36
N PHE A 625 -14.50 33.70 -26.18
CA PHE A 625 -14.87 32.33 -26.55
C PHE A 625 -15.02 31.40 -25.35
N THR A 626 -14.90 31.91 -24.12
CA THR A 626 -15.14 31.18 -22.85
C THR A 626 -16.15 31.91 -22.02
N ASP A 627 -16.90 31.19 -21.19
CA ASP A 627 -17.81 31.77 -20.20
C ASP A 627 -17.05 32.23 -18.96
N ASP A 628 -16.06 31.41 -18.53
CA ASP A 628 -15.11 31.75 -17.46
C ASP A 628 -13.77 31.03 -17.73
N THR A 629 -12.67 31.69 -17.39
CA THR A 629 -11.31 31.15 -17.51
C THR A 629 -10.46 31.55 -16.34
N LEU A 630 -9.82 30.57 -15.73
CA LEU A 630 -8.74 30.75 -14.74
C LEU A 630 -7.45 30.20 -15.33
N VAL A 631 -6.43 31.06 -15.47
CA VAL A 631 -5.05 30.67 -15.78
C VAL A 631 -4.23 30.80 -14.51
N TYR A 632 -3.46 29.78 -14.17
CA TYR A 632 -2.59 29.83 -12.99
C TYR A 632 -1.19 29.29 -13.29
N GLY A 633 -0.24 29.76 -12.51
CA GLY A 633 1.11 29.22 -12.51
C GLY A 633 1.76 29.37 -11.16
N PHE A 634 2.47 28.34 -10.68
CA PHE A 634 3.18 28.41 -9.41
C PHE A 634 4.43 27.55 -9.37
N TYR A 635 5.35 28.02 -8.56
CA TYR A 635 6.42 27.21 -7.98
C TYR A 635 5.99 26.77 -6.58
N SER A 636 6.20 25.48 -6.24
CA SER A 636 6.00 24.98 -4.89
C SER A 636 7.10 24.02 -4.47
N ARG A 637 7.43 24.04 -3.18
CA ARG A 637 8.32 23.10 -2.53
C ARG A 637 7.56 22.25 -1.53
N GLY A 638 7.50 20.93 -1.78
CA GLY A 638 6.98 19.92 -0.87
C GLY A 638 8.09 19.27 -0.06
N TYR A 639 7.72 18.72 1.09
CA TYR A 639 8.62 18.08 2.04
C TYR A 639 8.00 16.79 2.61
N LYS A 640 8.83 15.74 2.71
CA LYS A 640 8.56 14.54 3.49
C LYS A 640 9.77 14.26 4.37
N ALA A 641 9.55 14.01 5.67
CA ALA A 641 10.65 13.83 6.60
C ALA A 641 11.45 12.56 6.30
N GLY A 642 12.73 12.60 6.63
CA GLY A 642 13.58 11.41 6.74
C GLY A 642 13.19 10.56 7.95
N GLY A 643 14.03 9.60 8.28
CA GLY A 643 13.80 8.71 9.41
C GLY A 643 15.02 7.91 9.80
N VAL A 644 14.80 6.88 10.61
CA VAL A 644 15.84 5.95 11.03
C VAL A 644 15.68 4.62 10.33
N ASN A 645 16.80 4.03 9.92
CA ASN A 645 16.86 2.65 9.49
C ASN A 645 17.01 1.74 10.72
N PRO A 646 16.44 0.53 10.71
CA PRO A 646 16.63 -0.44 11.77
C PRO A 646 18.12 -0.70 12.02
N PRO A 647 18.54 -0.91 13.29
CA PRO A 647 19.91 -1.23 13.59
C PRO A 647 20.33 -2.52 12.89
N CYS A 648 21.52 -2.50 12.30
CA CYS A 648 22.05 -3.66 11.60
C CYS A 648 22.48 -4.72 12.62
N THR A 649 21.86 -5.88 12.55
CA THR A 649 22.20 -7.03 13.40
C THR A 649 23.21 -7.92 12.69
N ASN A 650 24.48 -7.49 12.61
CA ASN A 650 25.50 -8.23 11.87
C ASN A 650 26.11 -9.36 12.66
N GLY A 651 25.98 -10.57 12.12
CA GLY A 651 26.97 -11.61 12.27
C GLY A 651 27.88 -11.63 11.02
N GLY A 652 29.14 -11.25 11.15
CA GLY A 652 30.13 -11.62 10.14
C GLY A 652 30.29 -10.75 8.89
N GLY A 653 30.59 -9.47 9.03
CA GLY A 653 31.24 -8.69 7.96
C GLY A 653 30.35 -8.06 6.91
N VAL A 654 29.05 -8.02 7.11
CA VAL A 654 28.12 -7.30 6.25
C VAL A 654 28.19 -5.80 6.52
N VAL A 655 28.29 -4.99 5.47
CA VAL A 655 28.23 -3.54 5.56
C VAL A 655 26.80 -3.13 5.87
N CYS A 656 26.63 -2.53 7.05
CA CYS A 656 25.34 -1.92 7.41
C CYS A 656 25.10 -0.67 6.55
N GLY A 657 23.85 -0.49 6.08
CA GLY A 657 23.42 0.77 5.50
C GLY A 657 23.47 1.93 6.51
N PRO A 658 23.24 3.17 6.08
CA PRO A 658 23.24 4.34 6.97
C PRO A 658 22.16 4.15 8.07
N ALA A 659 22.46 4.63 9.28
CA ALA A 659 21.52 4.55 10.42
C ALA A 659 20.28 5.41 10.22
N THR A 660 20.37 6.40 9.34
CA THR A 660 19.29 7.33 9.01
C THR A 660 19.16 7.46 7.51
N PHE A 661 18.00 7.92 7.06
CA PHE A 661 17.77 8.33 5.68
C PHE A 661 17.27 9.78 5.66
N GLU A 662 17.64 10.47 4.58
CA GLU A 662 17.42 11.90 4.45
C GLU A 662 15.96 12.25 4.08
N PRO A 663 15.53 13.49 4.34
CA PRO A 663 14.27 14.01 3.87
C PRO A 663 14.16 14.02 2.33
N GLU A 664 12.93 13.99 1.84
CA GLU A 664 12.61 14.23 0.43
C GLU A 664 12.12 15.66 0.21
N PHE A 665 12.52 16.22 -0.93
CA PHE A 665 12.02 17.50 -1.40
C PHE A 665 11.55 17.44 -2.84
N VAL A 666 10.36 17.95 -3.09
CA VAL A 666 9.83 18.14 -4.46
C VAL A 666 9.81 19.61 -4.76
N ASN A 667 10.64 20.07 -5.71
CA ASN A 667 10.55 21.39 -6.29
C ASN A 667 9.72 21.28 -7.56
N SER A 668 8.56 21.90 -7.57
CA SER A 668 7.57 21.80 -8.64
C SER A 668 7.35 23.14 -9.31
N ILE A 669 7.26 23.12 -10.64
CA ILE A 669 6.70 24.20 -11.44
C ILE A 669 5.45 23.62 -12.12
N GLU A 670 4.32 24.30 -11.98
CA GLU A 670 3.07 23.92 -12.60
C GLU A 670 2.41 25.12 -13.26
N PHE A 671 1.84 24.91 -14.45
CA PHE A 671 0.94 25.83 -15.13
C PHE A 671 -0.35 25.10 -15.46
N GLY A 672 -1.46 25.76 -15.25
CA GLY A 672 -2.77 25.19 -15.56
C GLY A 672 -3.77 26.23 -16.02
N MET A 673 -4.84 25.70 -16.61
CA MET A 673 -5.97 26.48 -17.08
C MET A 673 -7.27 25.73 -16.77
N LYS A 674 -8.26 26.46 -16.28
CA LYS A 674 -9.61 25.95 -16.03
C LYS A 674 -10.59 26.80 -16.82
N ASN A 675 -11.46 26.15 -17.58
CA ASN A 675 -12.39 26.84 -18.46
C ASN A 675 -13.80 26.29 -18.29
N THR A 676 -14.75 27.21 -18.30
CA THR A 676 -16.18 26.96 -18.52
C THR A 676 -16.53 27.50 -19.90
N LEU A 677 -17.18 26.72 -20.73
CA LEU A 677 -17.44 27.01 -22.15
C LEU A 677 -18.85 26.59 -22.55
N LEU A 678 -19.32 27.10 -23.68
CA LEU A 678 -20.57 26.73 -24.31
C LEU A 678 -21.79 26.95 -23.39
N ASP A 679 -21.88 28.14 -22.82
CA ASP A 679 -22.93 28.54 -21.87
C ASP A 679 -23.00 27.59 -20.66
N GLY A 680 -21.86 27.22 -20.07
CA GLY A 680 -21.73 26.36 -18.89
C GLY A 680 -21.93 24.87 -19.18
N SER A 681 -22.07 24.44 -20.44
CA SER A 681 -22.27 23.02 -20.77
C SER A 681 -20.98 22.20 -20.92
N LEU A 682 -19.83 22.84 -20.99
CA LEU A 682 -18.51 22.20 -21.08
C LEU A 682 -17.55 22.82 -20.07
N VAL A 683 -17.05 21.97 -19.18
CA VAL A 683 -15.89 22.25 -18.32
C VAL A 683 -14.67 21.55 -18.92
N LEU A 684 -13.57 22.28 -19.11
CA LEU A 684 -12.30 21.76 -19.65
C LEU A 684 -11.12 22.32 -18.88
N ASN A 685 -10.47 21.48 -18.10
CA ASN A 685 -9.36 21.83 -17.23
C ASN A 685 -8.10 21.08 -17.68
N GLY A 686 -6.96 21.79 -17.69
CA GLY A 686 -5.68 21.17 -18.05
C GLY A 686 -4.54 21.72 -17.21
N SER A 687 -3.51 20.90 -16.99
CA SER A 687 -2.28 21.32 -16.34
C SER A 687 -1.06 20.63 -16.95
N ILE A 688 0.07 21.32 -16.91
CA ILE A 688 1.41 20.81 -17.22
C ILE A 688 2.30 21.04 -16.02
N PHE A 689 3.17 20.07 -15.70
CA PHE A 689 4.03 20.18 -14.54
C PHE A 689 5.41 19.56 -14.76
N HIS A 690 6.38 20.06 -13.99
CA HIS A 690 7.73 19.53 -13.93
C HIS A 690 8.20 19.52 -12.48
N TYR A 691 8.74 18.36 -12.01
CA TYR A 691 9.29 18.18 -10.68
C TYR A 691 10.78 17.85 -10.74
N ASP A 692 11.58 18.58 -9.97
CA ASP A 692 12.91 18.18 -9.56
C ASP A 692 12.80 17.57 -8.15
N TYR A 693 12.92 16.25 -8.08
CA TYR A 693 12.73 15.47 -6.87
C TYR A 693 14.08 15.10 -6.26
N LYS A 694 14.37 15.62 -5.08
CA LYS A 694 15.57 15.35 -4.34
C LYS A 694 15.35 14.38 -3.20
N GLY A 695 16.19 13.37 -3.12
CA GLY A 695 16.18 12.42 -2.02
C GLY A 695 14.96 11.50 -1.98
N TYR A 696 14.35 11.16 -3.12
CA TYR A 696 13.24 10.20 -3.18
C TYR A 696 13.58 8.92 -2.42
N GLN A 697 12.77 8.56 -1.43
CA GLN A 697 13.03 7.45 -0.52
C GLN A 697 12.55 6.13 -1.13
N VAL A 698 13.46 5.17 -1.22
CA VAL A 698 13.20 3.83 -1.71
C VAL A 698 13.49 2.83 -0.60
N SER A 699 12.54 1.93 -0.33
CA SER A 699 12.69 0.87 0.64
C SER A 699 13.11 -0.44 -0.02
N LYS A 700 14.03 -1.15 0.60
CA LYS A 700 14.41 -2.53 0.26
C LYS A 700 14.64 -3.34 1.53
N ILE A 701 14.48 -4.65 1.43
CA ILE A 701 14.81 -5.54 2.55
C ILE A 701 16.27 -6.00 2.39
N VAL A 702 17.09 -5.65 3.36
CA VAL A 702 18.50 -6.06 3.45
C VAL A 702 18.75 -6.59 4.85
N ASN A 703 19.37 -7.75 4.96
CA ASN A 703 19.61 -8.42 6.26
C ASN A 703 18.32 -8.58 7.08
N ARG A 704 17.19 -8.88 6.42
CA ARG A 704 15.84 -8.99 7.02
C ARG A 704 15.33 -7.70 7.67
N ALA A 705 15.95 -6.57 7.42
CA ALA A 705 15.51 -5.26 7.89
C ALA A 705 15.10 -4.39 6.69
N SER A 706 14.09 -3.55 6.89
CA SER A 706 13.73 -2.53 5.91
C SER A 706 14.75 -1.40 5.95
N THR A 707 15.56 -1.29 4.92
CA THR A 707 16.53 -0.22 4.75
C THR A 707 16.03 0.76 3.70
N ASN A 708 16.08 2.06 4.00
CA ASN A 708 15.72 3.11 3.09
C ASN A 708 16.95 3.80 2.53
N GLU A 709 16.91 4.08 1.23
CA GLU A 709 17.91 4.79 0.45
C GLU A 709 17.28 6.02 -0.18
N ASN A 710 18.08 7.04 -0.44
CA ASN A 710 17.66 8.24 -1.14
C ASN A 710 18.23 8.27 -2.57
N ILE A 711 17.40 8.55 -3.55
CA ILE A 711 17.76 8.76 -4.96
C ILE A 711 17.14 10.04 -5.48
N ASP A 712 17.70 10.62 -6.55
CA ASP A 712 17.12 11.79 -7.20
C ASP A 712 16.29 11.37 -8.40
N ALA A 713 15.16 12.05 -8.63
CA ALA A 713 14.27 11.79 -9.75
C ALA A 713 13.80 13.07 -10.43
N LYS A 714 13.33 12.95 -11.66
CA LYS A 714 12.63 13.99 -12.42
C LYS A 714 11.28 13.45 -12.87
N ILE A 715 10.27 14.28 -12.78
CA ILE A 715 8.91 13.93 -13.18
C ILE A 715 8.35 15.08 -14.01
N LYS A 716 7.73 14.78 -15.12
CA LYS A 716 6.99 15.74 -15.93
C LYS A 716 5.71 15.11 -16.45
N GLY A 717 4.69 15.90 -16.65
CA GLY A 717 3.43 15.37 -17.13
C GLY A 717 2.43 16.42 -17.59
N VAL A 718 1.36 15.91 -18.17
CA VAL A 718 0.21 16.66 -18.64
C VAL A 718 -1.05 15.97 -18.11
N GLU A 719 -2.00 16.75 -17.64
CA GLU A 719 -3.30 16.27 -17.19
C GLU A 719 -4.41 17.07 -17.89
N LEU A 720 -5.46 16.38 -18.28
CA LEU A 720 -6.66 16.95 -18.88
C LEU A 720 -7.89 16.32 -18.22
N GLU A 721 -8.81 17.16 -17.79
CA GLU A 721 -10.10 16.75 -17.24
C GLU A 721 -11.22 17.53 -17.92
N SER A 722 -12.31 16.83 -18.24
CA SER A 722 -13.46 17.44 -18.92
C SER A 722 -14.77 16.85 -18.41
N ILE A 723 -15.78 17.70 -18.31
CA ILE A 723 -17.18 17.33 -18.18
C ILE A 723 -17.92 18.05 -19.28
N TRP A 724 -18.73 17.30 -20.05
CA TRP A 724 -19.46 17.86 -21.19
C TRP A 724 -20.90 17.35 -21.21
N SER A 725 -21.85 18.28 -21.22
CA SER A 725 -23.29 18.01 -21.32
C SER A 725 -23.87 18.69 -22.56
N PRO A 726 -23.64 18.12 -23.78
CA PRO A 726 -24.05 18.76 -25.02
C PRO A 726 -25.57 18.95 -25.15
N ILE A 727 -26.32 18.09 -24.51
CA ILE A 727 -27.79 18.14 -24.37
C ILE A 727 -28.17 17.67 -22.98
N ARG A 728 -29.32 18.09 -22.44
CA ARG A 728 -29.77 17.76 -21.08
C ARG A 728 -29.66 16.26 -20.70
N PRO A 729 -30.08 15.30 -21.54
CA PRO A 729 -30.02 13.89 -21.17
C PRO A 729 -28.61 13.27 -21.25
N LEU A 730 -27.65 13.90 -21.95
CA LEU A 730 -26.34 13.31 -22.26
C LEU A 730 -25.20 14.03 -21.55
N ARG A 731 -24.41 13.30 -20.77
CA ARG A 731 -23.22 13.82 -20.08
C ARG A 731 -22.04 12.89 -20.29
N PHE A 732 -20.91 13.50 -20.62
CA PHE A 732 -19.60 12.85 -20.69
C PHE A 732 -18.67 13.38 -19.61
N ASN A 733 -17.76 12.54 -19.13
CA ASN A 733 -16.60 12.97 -18.37
C ASN A 733 -15.37 12.25 -18.89
N ALA A 734 -14.25 12.93 -18.91
CA ALA A 734 -12.97 12.37 -19.32
C ALA A 734 -11.86 12.86 -18.39
N ALA A 735 -10.91 11.99 -18.09
CA ALA A 735 -9.69 12.32 -17.39
C ALA A 735 -8.53 11.60 -18.09
N ILE A 736 -7.53 12.36 -18.54
CA ILE A 736 -6.37 11.84 -19.28
C ILE A 736 -5.12 12.35 -18.59
N GLY A 737 -4.21 11.45 -18.23
CA GLY A 737 -2.91 11.76 -17.69
C GLY A 737 -1.79 11.18 -18.56
N TRP A 738 -0.80 12.01 -18.89
CA TRP A 738 0.47 11.58 -19.39
C TRP A 738 1.56 11.90 -18.36
N LEU A 739 2.42 10.92 -18.09
CA LEU A 739 3.46 11.02 -17.08
C LEU A 739 4.77 10.45 -17.63
N ASP A 740 5.86 11.15 -17.41
CA ASP A 740 7.21 10.69 -17.71
C ASP A 740 8.06 10.87 -16.45
N THR A 741 8.62 9.77 -15.94
CA THR A 741 9.42 9.74 -14.73
C THR A 741 10.79 9.17 -15.04
N GLU A 742 11.84 9.78 -14.47
CA GLU A 742 13.23 9.36 -14.68
C GLU A 742 14.00 9.46 -13.37
N ILE A 743 14.70 8.39 -12.98
CA ILE A 743 15.71 8.45 -11.92
C ILE A 743 16.90 9.23 -12.49
N ALA A 744 17.19 10.39 -11.90
CA ALA A 744 18.23 11.29 -12.38
C ALA A 744 19.61 10.84 -11.95
N ASN A 745 19.71 10.27 -10.73
CA ASN A 745 20.96 9.81 -10.15
C ASN A 745 20.68 8.75 -9.08
N GLY A 746 21.53 7.73 -8.98
CA GLY A 746 21.45 6.69 -7.96
C GLY A 746 22.04 5.36 -8.44
N SER A 747 22.44 4.57 -7.49
CA SER A 747 22.83 3.16 -7.72
C SER A 747 22.35 2.32 -6.54
N SER A 748 21.91 1.10 -6.79
CA SER A 748 21.47 0.18 -5.75
C SER A 748 21.72 -1.26 -6.17
N ILE A 749 21.85 -2.18 -5.20
CA ILE A 749 21.99 -3.60 -5.45
C ILE A 749 20.58 -4.19 -5.59
N ASP A 750 20.32 -4.83 -6.72
CA ASP A 750 19.09 -5.60 -6.91
C ASP A 750 19.19 -6.94 -6.19
N THR A 751 18.41 -7.12 -5.13
CA THR A 751 18.38 -8.38 -4.37
C THR A 751 17.87 -9.56 -5.20
N PHE A 752 17.08 -9.30 -6.24
CA PHE A 752 16.61 -10.35 -7.14
C PHE A 752 17.68 -10.78 -8.16
N ASN A 753 18.62 -9.89 -8.52
CA ASN A 753 19.70 -10.15 -9.45
C ASN A 753 21.04 -9.58 -8.94
N ARG A 754 21.57 -10.17 -7.88
CA ARG A 754 22.78 -9.69 -7.21
C ARG A 754 24.04 -9.74 -8.07
N THR A 755 24.10 -10.63 -9.06
CA THR A 755 25.26 -10.80 -9.95
C THR A 755 25.21 -9.93 -11.19
N GLN A 756 24.06 -9.35 -11.53
CA GLN A 756 23.82 -8.65 -12.78
C GLN A 756 24.24 -9.44 -14.05
N GLY A 757 24.14 -10.77 -13.95
CA GLY A 757 24.50 -11.68 -15.04
C GLY A 757 26.02 -11.88 -15.23
N ASP A 758 26.88 -11.40 -14.31
CA ASP A 758 28.33 -11.66 -14.41
C ASP A 758 28.60 -13.18 -14.33
N PRO A 759 29.17 -13.79 -15.38
CA PRO A 759 29.40 -15.24 -15.45
C PRO A 759 30.44 -15.74 -14.43
N ASN A 760 31.23 -14.87 -13.83
CA ASN A 760 32.25 -15.21 -12.84
C ASN A 760 31.75 -15.20 -11.40
N LEU A 761 30.54 -14.68 -11.18
CA LEU A 761 29.94 -14.53 -9.86
C LEU A 761 28.84 -15.57 -9.63
N ILE A 762 28.59 -15.87 -8.35
CA ILE A 762 27.50 -16.74 -7.92
C ILE A 762 26.93 -16.24 -6.59
N VAL A 763 25.61 -16.36 -6.45
CA VAL A 763 24.90 -16.09 -5.20
C VAL A 763 25.00 -17.30 -4.28
N VAL A 764 25.22 -17.04 -2.99
CA VAL A 764 25.31 -18.07 -1.96
C VAL A 764 24.33 -17.74 -0.84
N LYS A 765 23.62 -18.75 -0.37
CA LYS A 765 22.72 -18.65 0.77
C LYS A 765 23.47 -18.38 2.06
N SER A 766 23.10 -17.35 2.78
CA SER A 766 23.57 -17.06 4.13
C SER A 766 22.65 -17.65 5.18
N SER A 767 23.22 -18.09 6.31
CA SER A 767 22.45 -18.56 7.47
C SER A 767 22.06 -17.40 8.43
N ALA A 768 22.74 -16.27 8.35
CA ALA A 768 22.60 -15.19 9.34
C ALA A 768 22.00 -13.89 8.76
N ALA A 769 22.22 -13.65 7.48
CA ALA A 769 21.91 -12.38 6.83
C ALA A 769 21.36 -12.60 5.41
N SER A 770 21.29 -11.54 4.61
CA SER A 770 21.01 -11.62 3.20
C SER A 770 22.01 -12.51 2.46
N ASN A 771 21.62 -13.06 1.32
CA ASN A 771 22.53 -13.80 0.46
C ASN A 771 23.78 -12.96 0.10
N CYS A 772 24.91 -13.61 -0.04
CA CYS A 772 26.13 -12.97 -0.50
C CYS A 772 26.49 -13.39 -1.93
N VAL A 773 27.40 -12.64 -2.53
CA VAL A 773 27.98 -12.94 -3.85
C VAL A 773 29.48 -13.21 -3.67
N VAL A 774 29.94 -14.32 -4.25
CA VAL A 774 31.35 -14.69 -4.29
C VAL A 774 31.78 -15.05 -5.72
N SER A 775 33.10 -15.14 -5.98
CA SER A 775 33.56 -15.66 -7.26
C SER A 775 33.20 -17.13 -7.42
N LYS A 776 32.85 -17.56 -8.63
CA LYS A 776 32.62 -18.98 -8.91
C LYS A 776 33.84 -19.87 -8.61
N ALA A 777 35.04 -19.31 -8.75
CA ALA A 777 36.28 -20.02 -8.41
C ALA A 777 36.37 -20.27 -6.90
N THR A 778 36.07 -19.25 -6.06
CA THR A 778 35.99 -19.38 -4.60
C THR A 778 34.94 -20.42 -4.18
N ALA A 779 33.74 -20.33 -4.78
CA ALA A 779 32.65 -21.25 -4.51
C ALA A 779 33.01 -22.70 -4.93
N ALA A 780 33.69 -22.89 -6.05
CA ALA A 780 34.16 -24.21 -6.52
C ALA A 780 35.17 -24.81 -5.56
N THR A 781 36.12 -24.02 -5.05
CA THR A 781 37.09 -24.45 -4.03
C THR A 781 36.39 -24.91 -2.76
N ALA A 782 35.46 -24.10 -2.24
CA ALA A 782 34.67 -24.46 -1.06
C ALA A 782 33.80 -25.71 -1.27
N LEU A 783 33.21 -25.87 -2.47
CA LEU A 783 32.44 -27.06 -2.82
C LEU A 783 33.32 -28.32 -2.90
N THR A 784 34.53 -28.21 -3.41
CA THR A 784 35.51 -29.32 -3.44
C THR A 784 35.85 -29.77 -2.00
N ILE A 785 36.09 -28.84 -1.08
CA ILE A 785 36.32 -29.14 0.35
C ILE A 785 35.09 -29.77 0.99
N SER A 786 33.92 -29.22 0.73
CA SER A 786 32.63 -29.73 1.21
C SER A 786 32.39 -31.16 0.71
N ASN A 787 32.74 -31.47 -0.53
CA ASN A 787 32.65 -32.85 -1.12
C ASN A 787 33.63 -33.81 -0.42
N ALA A 788 34.87 -33.38 -0.19
CA ALA A 788 35.92 -34.20 0.45
C ALA A 788 35.57 -34.51 1.94
N THR A 789 34.90 -33.60 2.61
CA THR A 789 34.51 -33.76 4.02
C THR A 789 33.07 -34.29 4.21
N ASN A 790 32.32 -34.45 3.13
CA ASN A 790 30.86 -34.76 3.15
C ASN A 790 30.06 -33.79 4.08
N ASN A 791 30.54 -32.57 4.23
CA ASN A 791 29.89 -31.56 5.07
C ASN A 791 29.31 -30.41 4.21
N PRO A 792 28.01 -30.41 3.88
CA PRO A 792 27.43 -29.37 3.05
C PRO A 792 27.42 -28.00 3.71
N PHE A 793 27.39 -27.95 5.05
CA PHE A 793 27.32 -26.71 5.84
C PHE A 793 28.64 -25.94 5.88
N ALA A 794 29.78 -26.57 5.45
CA ALA A 794 31.03 -25.84 5.25
C ALA A 794 30.88 -24.67 4.27
N LEU A 795 29.92 -24.76 3.32
CA LEU A 795 29.62 -23.71 2.35
C LEU A 795 29.03 -22.45 2.98
N LEU A 796 28.46 -22.51 4.19
CA LEU A 796 27.99 -21.33 4.93
C LEU A 796 29.14 -20.36 5.26
N GLY A 797 30.38 -20.86 5.32
CA GLY A 797 31.56 -20.04 5.50
C GLY A 797 31.89 -19.12 4.30
N LEU A 798 31.28 -19.31 3.15
CA LEU A 798 31.47 -18.45 1.98
C LEU A 798 31.07 -17.00 2.26
N CYS A 799 29.92 -16.80 2.89
CA CYS A 799 29.43 -15.46 3.21
C CYS A 799 30.15 -14.80 4.39
N SER A 800 30.80 -15.58 5.26
CA SER A 800 31.61 -15.05 6.37
C SER A 800 33.04 -14.65 5.97
N GLY A 801 33.37 -14.85 4.70
CA GLY A 801 34.73 -14.57 4.18
C GLY A 801 35.78 -15.64 4.52
N ALA A 802 35.39 -16.81 5.05
CA ALA A 802 36.31 -17.90 5.39
C ALA A 802 37.10 -18.46 4.18
N PHE A 803 36.59 -18.30 2.99
CA PHE A 803 37.18 -18.79 1.73
C PHE A 803 37.66 -17.66 0.81
N GLY A 804 37.51 -16.38 1.19
CA GLY A 804 37.85 -15.22 0.38
C GLY A 804 36.81 -14.11 0.49
N ALA A 805 36.98 -13.06 -0.32
CA ALA A 805 36.08 -11.91 -0.27
C ALA A 805 34.65 -12.27 -0.71
N ALA A 806 33.68 -11.88 0.10
CA ALA A 806 32.28 -11.89 -0.23
C ALA A 806 31.77 -10.45 -0.34
N SER A 807 30.71 -10.23 -1.17
CA SER A 807 30.07 -8.94 -1.37
C SER A 807 28.55 -9.08 -1.33
N ASP A 808 27.85 -7.96 -1.21
CA ASP A 808 26.38 -7.94 -1.29
C ASP A 808 25.87 -8.07 -2.74
N GLY A 809 26.73 -7.87 -3.73
CA GLY A 809 26.42 -7.97 -5.14
C GLY A 809 26.94 -6.80 -5.98
N VAL A 810 26.55 -6.79 -7.24
CA VAL A 810 26.89 -5.75 -8.22
C VAL A 810 25.83 -4.67 -8.20
N ALA A 811 26.25 -3.42 -7.99
CA ALA A 811 25.33 -2.29 -8.00
C ALA A 811 24.84 -1.96 -9.42
N VAL A 812 23.56 -1.74 -9.56
CA VAL A 812 22.89 -1.30 -10.79
C VAL A 812 22.90 0.22 -10.83
N ASN A 813 23.31 0.80 -11.97
CA ASN A 813 23.11 2.22 -12.23
C ASN A 813 21.61 2.44 -12.55
N LEU A 814 20.96 3.26 -11.75
CA LEU A 814 19.53 3.51 -11.86
C LEU A 814 19.19 4.68 -12.79
N LYS A 815 20.18 5.47 -13.22
CA LYS A 815 19.96 6.65 -14.07
C LYS A 815 19.20 6.28 -15.35
N GLY A 816 18.15 7.03 -15.66
CA GLY A 816 17.29 6.82 -16.84
C GLY A 816 16.19 5.78 -16.65
N LYS A 817 16.09 5.16 -15.48
CA LYS A 817 15.01 4.21 -15.16
C LYS A 817 13.77 4.93 -14.65
N GLU A 818 12.59 4.36 -14.91
CA GLU A 818 11.29 4.88 -14.48
C GLU A 818 11.04 4.63 -12.98
N LEU A 819 10.27 5.51 -12.35
CA LEU A 819 9.79 5.30 -10.99
C LEU A 819 8.74 4.17 -10.93
N PRO A 820 8.67 3.43 -9.81
CA PRO A 820 7.69 2.35 -9.65
C PRO A 820 6.24 2.85 -9.72
N ASN A 821 5.36 2.03 -10.31
CA ASN A 821 3.92 2.26 -10.39
C ASN A 821 3.54 3.63 -11.00
N ALA A 822 4.33 4.11 -11.95
CA ALA A 822 4.14 5.37 -12.64
C ALA A 822 3.86 5.11 -14.14
N PRO A 823 2.65 4.66 -14.52
CA PRO A 823 2.32 4.40 -15.92
C PRO A 823 2.38 5.68 -16.76
N HIS A 824 2.91 5.61 -17.97
CA HIS A 824 2.99 6.75 -18.86
C HIS A 824 1.63 7.34 -19.24
N TRP A 825 0.60 6.50 -19.32
CA TRP A 825 -0.75 6.92 -19.66
C TRP A 825 -1.77 6.34 -18.72
N THR A 826 -2.66 7.21 -18.25
CA THR A 826 -3.90 6.86 -17.57
C THR A 826 -5.05 7.57 -18.27
N THR A 827 -6.13 6.84 -18.55
CA THR A 827 -7.30 7.41 -19.23
C THR A 827 -8.56 6.89 -18.56
N SER A 828 -9.45 7.78 -18.20
CA SER A 828 -10.79 7.49 -17.74
C SER A 828 -11.81 8.20 -18.64
N PHE A 829 -12.86 7.50 -19.02
CA PHE A 829 -13.94 8.04 -19.82
C PHE A 829 -15.27 7.53 -19.29
N GLY A 830 -16.21 8.41 -18.99
CA GLY A 830 -17.57 8.10 -18.58
C GLY A 830 -18.59 8.72 -19.53
N ALA A 831 -19.65 7.98 -19.78
CA ALA A 831 -20.79 8.45 -20.54
C ALA A 831 -22.09 8.06 -19.82
N GLN A 832 -23.02 8.99 -19.69
CA GLN A 832 -24.35 8.72 -19.17
C GLN A 832 -25.44 9.33 -20.03
N TYR A 833 -26.59 8.66 -20.06
CA TYR A 833 -27.80 9.16 -20.70
C TYR A 833 -28.97 9.06 -19.72
N THR A 834 -29.70 10.15 -19.56
CA THR A 834 -30.87 10.26 -18.68
C THR A 834 -32.15 10.19 -19.51
N PHE A 835 -32.99 9.22 -19.22
CA PHE A 835 -34.33 9.06 -19.80
C PHE A 835 -35.35 9.64 -18.81
N ASP A 836 -36.07 10.66 -19.21
CA ASP A 836 -37.17 11.22 -18.43
C ASP A 836 -38.49 10.52 -18.85
N PHE A 837 -39.12 9.83 -17.91
CA PHE A 837 -40.40 9.13 -18.12
C PHE A 837 -41.62 9.99 -17.74
N GLY A 838 -41.40 11.22 -17.27
CA GLY A 838 -42.48 12.02 -16.68
C GLY A 838 -42.92 11.53 -15.29
N ASN A 839 -43.83 12.25 -14.66
CA ASN A 839 -44.32 11.95 -13.30
C ASN A 839 -43.22 11.81 -12.22
N GLY A 840 -42.09 12.54 -12.40
CA GLY A 840 -40.95 12.53 -11.46
C GLY A 840 -40.08 11.28 -11.53
N TRP A 841 -40.25 10.37 -12.49
CA TRP A 841 -39.40 9.22 -12.74
C TRP A 841 -38.39 9.50 -13.84
N ASP A 842 -37.14 9.21 -13.55
CA ASP A 842 -36.03 9.20 -14.52
C ASP A 842 -35.22 7.90 -14.45
N ALA A 843 -34.58 7.56 -15.55
CA ALA A 843 -33.58 6.49 -15.56
C ALA A 843 -32.24 7.00 -16.13
N VAL A 844 -31.15 6.70 -15.48
CA VAL A 844 -29.79 7.04 -15.89
C VAL A 844 -29.04 5.76 -16.22
N LEU A 845 -28.66 5.61 -17.50
CA LEU A 845 -27.73 4.57 -17.94
C LEU A 845 -26.33 5.20 -18.02
N ARG A 846 -25.36 4.59 -17.34
CA ARG A 846 -23.97 5.05 -17.31
C ARG A 846 -23.00 3.92 -17.59
N GLY A 847 -21.92 4.23 -18.33
CA GLY A 847 -20.76 3.38 -18.51
C GLY A 847 -19.49 4.16 -18.23
N ASP A 848 -18.56 3.54 -17.51
CA ASP A 848 -17.22 4.08 -17.20
C ASP A 848 -16.16 3.13 -17.73
N TYR A 849 -15.17 3.66 -18.42
CA TYR A 849 -14.00 2.95 -18.95
C TYR A 849 -12.73 3.55 -18.38
N TYR A 850 -11.85 2.71 -17.88
CA TYR A 850 -10.50 3.06 -17.44
C TYR A 850 -9.45 2.26 -18.18
N ARG A 851 -8.31 2.87 -18.46
CA ARG A 851 -7.12 2.20 -19.00
C ARG A 851 -5.85 2.85 -18.51
N GLN A 852 -4.85 2.00 -18.18
CA GLN A 852 -3.47 2.45 -17.96
C GLN A 852 -2.48 1.70 -18.86
N SER A 853 -1.35 2.35 -19.15
CA SER A 853 -0.23 1.72 -19.84
C SER A 853 0.56 0.81 -18.90
N LYS A 854 1.54 0.08 -19.43
CA LYS A 854 2.50 -0.71 -18.62
C LYS A 854 3.24 0.18 -17.62
N THR A 855 3.72 -0.44 -16.53
CA THR A 855 4.57 0.17 -15.52
C THR A 855 5.56 -0.85 -14.96
N PHE A 856 6.40 -0.44 -14.01
CA PHE A 856 7.29 -1.33 -13.28
C PHE A 856 6.97 -1.30 -11.79
N SER A 857 7.14 -2.43 -11.10
CA SER A 857 6.91 -2.53 -9.65
C SER A 857 8.11 -2.10 -8.81
N ARG A 858 9.33 -2.10 -9.38
CA ARG A 858 10.58 -1.75 -8.72
C ARG A 858 11.43 -0.80 -9.56
N ILE A 859 12.37 -0.10 -8.91
CA ILE A 859 13.28 0.89 -9.54
C ILE A 859 14.27 0.30 -10.55
N TYR A 860 14.45 -1.02 -10.59
CA TYR A 860 15.41 -1.69 -11.46
C TYR A 860 14.90 -1.83 -12.90
N ASN A 861 13.59 -1.71 -13.11
CA ASN A 861 12.92 -1.81 -14.42
C ASN A 861 13.35 -3.05 -15.22
N SER A 862 13.56 -4.16 -14.55
CA SER A 862 13.87 -5.43 -15.23
C SER A 862 12.60 -6.02 -15.88
N ASN A 863 12.77 -7.01 -16.73
CA ASN A 863 11.61 -7.71 -17.30
C ASN A 863 10.76 -8.42 -16.23
N ALA A 864 11.37 -8.76 -15.08
CA ALA A 864 10.68 -9.32 -13.94
C ALA A 864 9.84 -8.32 -13.17
N ASP A 865 10.14 -7.02 -13.28
CA ASP A 865 9.43 -5.93 -12.60
C ASP A 865 8.27 -5.37 -13.42
N ARG A 866 8.21 -5.71 -14.72
CA ARG A 866 7.25 -5.16 -15.67
C ARG A 866 5.84 -5.67 -15.35
N ILE A 867 4.92 -4.74 -15.18
CA ILE A 867 3.47 -4.94 -15.08
C ILE A 867 2.85 -4.44 -16.38
N ASP A 868 2.09 -5.29 -17.07
CA ASP A 868 1.40 -4.92 -18.31
C ASP A 868 0.27 -3.94 -18.04
N GLY A 869 -0.08 -3.14 -19.06
CA GLY A 869 -1.23 -2.23 -18.97
C GLY A 869 -2.54 -3.01 -18.87
N TRP A 870 -3.51 -2.44 -18.18
CA TRP A 870 -4.81 -3.05 -17.95
C TRP A 870 -5.96 -2.05 -18.12
N GLN A 871 -7.18 -2.55 -18.13
CA GLN A 871 -8.40 -1.78 -18.31
C GLN A 871 -9.50 -2.24 -17.36
N ASN A 872 -10.51 -1.39 -17.18
CA ASN A 872 -11.69 -1.69 -16.38
C ASN A 872 -12.93 -1.07 -17.02
N VAL A 873 -14.06 -1.78 -16.98
CA VAL A 873 -15.36 -1.29 -17.45
C VAL A 873 -16.39 -1.46 -16.36
N ASN A 874 -17.07 -0.37 -15.99
CA ASN A 874 -18.19 -0.38 -15.05
C ASN A 874 -19.47 0.07 -15.76
N LEU A 875 -20.60 -0.55 -15.44
CA LEU A 875 -21.90 -0.20 -15.97
C LEU A 875 -22.89 -0.01 -14.82
N THR A 876 -23.72 1.03 -14.88
CA THR A 876 -24.79 1.30 -13.90
C THR A 876 -26.07 1.71 -14.60
N LEU A 877 -27.19 1.24 -14.06
CA LEU A 877 -28.53 1.70 -14.38
C LEU A 877 -29.19 2.17 -13.09
N THR A 878 -29.56 3.44 -13.03
CA THR A 878 -30.26 4.03 -11.88
C THR A 878 -31.65 4.46 -12.34
N VAL A 879 -32.71 4.03 -11.63
CA VAL A 879 -34.07 4.49 -11.83
C VAL A 879 -34.49 5.22 -10.58
N ALA A 880 -34.86 6.49 -10.69
CA ALA A 880 -35.16 7.34 -9.55
C ALA A 880 -36.52 8.02 -9.67
N ASN A 881 -37.15 8.25 -8.53
CA ASN A 881 -38.26 9.18 -8.41
C ASN A 881 -37.91 10.19 -7.32
N GLN A 882 -37.52 11.38 -7.75
CA GLN A 882 -37.02 12.43 -6.84
C GLN A 882 -38.14 12.89 -5.87
N ASP A 883 -39.34 13.07 -6.34
CA ASP A 883 -40.48 13.54 -5.53
C ASP A 883 -40.85 12.57 -4.41
N LYS A 884 -40.72 11.26 -4.70
CA LYS A 884 -41.03 10.18 -3.75
C LYS A 884 -39.79 9.67 -3.01
N GLY A 885 -38.61 10.18 -3.32
CA GLY A 885 -37.32 9.79 -2.68
C GLY A 885 -36.92 8.31 -2.90
N TRP A 886 -37.41 7.63 -3.96
CA TRP A 886 -37.01 6.25 -4.29
C TRP A 886 -35.94 6.21 -5.36
N ILE A 887 -34.89 5.41 -5.14
CA ILE A 887 -33.82 5.15 -6.10
C ILE A 887 -33.59 3.65 -6.15
N LEU A 888 -33.67 3.09 -7.36
CA LEU A 888 -33.35 1.70 -7.69
C LEU A 888 -32.09 1.70 -8.54
N GLU A 889 -31.12 0.86 -8.24
CA GLU A 889 -29.88 0.75 -9.00
C GLU A 889 -29.60 -0.70 -9.34
N GLY A 890 -29.08 -0.93 -10.56
CA GLY A 890 -28.39 -2.14 -10.96
C GLY A 890 -26.97 -1.77 -11.41
N PHE A 891 -25.98 -2.59 -11.08
CA PHE A 891 -24.60 -2.30 -11.45
C PHE A 891 -23.80 -3.56 -11.80
N VAL A 892 -22.78 -3.37 -12.62
CA VAL A 892 -21.72 -4.34 -12.89
C VAL A 892 -20.38 -3.60 -12.82
N LYS A 893 -19.50 -4.00 -11.92
CA LYS A 893 -18.11 -3.53 -11.83
C LYS A 893 -17.19 -4.56 -12.47
N ASN A 894 -16.10 -4.11 -13.12
CA ASN A 894 -15.21 -4.95 -13.91
C ASN A 894 -16.00 -5.88 -14.87
N ALA A 895 -16.86 -5.30 -15.72
CA ALA A 895 -17.77 -6.05 -16.59
C ALA A 895 -17.03 -7.03 -17.55
N THR A 896 -15.80 -6.74 -17.90
CA THR A 896 -14.91 -7.57 -18.73
C THR A 896 -14.26 -8.72 -17.97
N ASP A 897 -14.37 -8.75 -16.64
CA ASP A 897 -13.72 -9.70 -15.74
C ASP A 897 -12.20 -9.76 -15.92
N GLU A 898 -11.58 -8.59 -16.00
CA GLU A 898 -10.14 -8.49 -16.20
C GLU A 898 -9.39 -8.87 -14.92
N GLU A 899 -8.55 -9.89 -14.99
CA GLU A 899 -7.62 -10.28 -13.91
C GLU A 899 -6.27 -9.58 -14.10
N ALA A 900 -6.23 -8.30 -13.79
CA ALA A 900 -5.03 -7.51 -13.97
C ALA A 900 -4.13 -7.57 -12.73
N ILE A 901 -2.82 -7.70 -12.93
CA ILE A 901 -1.82 -7.44 -11.89
C ILE A 901 -1.76 -5.93 -11.68
N THR A 902 -2.09 -5.48 -10.48
CA THR A 902 -2.07 -4.06 -10.13
C THR A 902 -0.75 -3.64 -9.49
N ASP A 903 -0.06 -4.56 -8.80
CA ASP A 903 1.26 -4.35 -8.21
C ASP A 903 1.91 -5.68 -7.87
N THR A 904 3.21 -5.63 -7.52
CA THR A 904 3.94 -6.77 -6.93
C THR A 904 4.84 -6.31 -5.79
N TYR A 905 5.05 -7.21 -4.83
CA TYR A 905 6.03 -7.07 -3.76
C TYR A 905 7.02 -8.24 -3.83
N LEU A 906 8.34 -7.94 -3.94
CA LEU A 906 9.40 -8.95 -3.87
C LEU A 906 9.71 -9.25 -2.40
N THR A 907 9.63 -10.52 -1.99
CA THR A 907 10.05 -10.94 -0.65
C THR A 907 11.58 -10.87 -0.51
N ASP A 908 12.07 -11.04 0.71
CA ASP A 908 13.49 -11.05 0.98
C ASP A 908 14.16 -12.35 0.46
N ASP A 909 15.46 -12.33 0.30
CA ASP A 909 16.22 -13.46 -0.19
C ASP A 909 16.32 -14.62 0.80
N SER A 910 16.10 -14.39 2.09
CA SER A 910 15.99 -15.47 3.07
C SER A 910 14.67 -16.25 3.00
N SER A 911 13.64 -15.64 2.43
CA SER A 911 12.34 -16.28 2.13
C SER A 911 12.28 -16.91 0.75
N GLY A 912 13.27 -16.63 -0.12
CA GLY A 912 13.41 -17.25 -1.44
C GLY A 912 12.92 -16.41 -2.62
N LEU A 913 12.81 -15.08 -2.46
CA LEU A 913 12.62 -14.11 -3.56
C LEU A 913 11.39 -14.37 -4.45
N TYR A 914 10.29 -14.87 -3.91
CA TYR A 914 9.04 -14.91 -4.63
C TYR A 914 8.36 -13.53 -4.65
N ARG A 915 7.49 -13.30 -5.61
CA ARG A 915 6.76 -12.05 -5.78
C ARG A 915 5.29 -12.25 -5.40
N ASN A 916 4.81 -11.48 -4.44
CA ASN A 916 3.37 -11.39 -4.17
C ASN A 916 2.75 -10.48 -5.24
N ALA A 917 1.90 -11.05 -6.09
CA ALA A 917 1.16 -10.33 -7.12
C ALA A 917 -0.24 -9.97 -6.58
N PHE A 918 -0.60 -8.69 -6.67
CA PHE A 918 -1.90 -8.17 -6.30
C PHE A 918 -2.75 -7.98 -7.55
N PHE A 919 -4.03 -8.31 -7.46
CA PHE A 919 -4.93 -8.31 -8.62
C PHE A 919 -6.06 -7.29 -8.45
N SER A 920 -6.61 -6.86 -9.60
CA SER A 920 -7.87 -6.15 -9.64
C SER A 920 -9.00 -6.98 -9.02
N GLU A 921 -10.03 -6.32 -8.49
CA GLU A 921 -11.23 -7.03 -8.01
C GLU A 921 -11.90 -7.78 -9.18
N PRO A 922 -12.50 -8.96 -8.94
CA PRO A 922 -13.23 -9.70 -9.98
C PRO A 922 -14.47 -8.93 -10.39
N ARG A 923 -15.16 -9.44 -11.42
CA ARG A 923 -16.45 -8.89 -11.78
C ARG A 923 -17.46 -9.05 -10.65
N THR A 924 -17.95 -7.89 -10.16
CA THR A 924 -19.02 -7.83 -9.18
C THR A 924 -20.27 -7.20 -9.80
N TYR A 925 -21.43 -7.70 -9.44
CA TYR A 925 -22.70 -7.15 -9.88
C TYR A 925 -23.75 -7.24 -8.77
N GLY A 926 -24.70 -6.34 -8.81
CA GLY A 926 -25.72 -6.30 -7.78
C GLY A 926 -26.82 -5.28 -8.05
N MET A 927 -27.71 -5.18 -7.09
CA MET A 927 -28.81 -4.22 -7.07
C MET A 927 -28.85 -3.48 -5.74
N ALA A 928 -29.33 -2.24 -5.77
CA ALA A 928 -29.55 -1.47 -4.56
C ALA A 928 -30.89 -0.73 -4.62
N VAL A 929 -31.49 -0.55 -3.44
CA VAL A 929 -32.68 0.25 -3.22
C VAL A 929 -32.37 1.31 -2.17
N THR A 930 -32.65 2.57 -2.48
CA THR A 930 -32.51 3.68 -1.54
C THR A 930 -33.85 4.37 -1.36
N LYS A 931 -34.16 4.73 -0.12
CA LYS A 931 -35.27 5.60 0.23
C LYS A 931 -34.73 6.84 0.93
N ARG A 932 -35.16 8.03 0.49
CA ARG A 932 -34.86 9.34 1.12
C ARG A 932 -36.16 9.92 1.65
N TRP A 933 -36.10 10.62 2.80
CA TRP A 933 -37.22 11.30 3.46
C TRP A 933 -36.86 12.75 3.71
#